data_b3cb893c3aace30308eb414d87825625
#
_entry.id   b3cb893c3aace30308eb414d87825625
#
_cell.length_a   1.000
_cell.length_b   1.000
_cell.length_c   1.000
_cell.angle_alpha   90.00
_cell.angle_beta   90.00
_cell.angle_gamma   90.00
#
_symmetry.space_group_name_H-M   'P 1'
#
loop_
_entity.id
_entity.type
_entity.pdbx_description
1 polymer ?
#
loop_
_entity_poly.entity_id
_entity_poly.type
_entity_poly.pdbx_seq_one_letter_code
_entity_poly.pdbx_strand_id
1 'polypeptide(L)'
;MTDSSPATTLLDILLLPATLCFVIGAALAGLHPASRPFVHHRYGLIALAVVLVCTGMLFSGLKKFPNLKTWPWTDHTDQTTSNHINRRDKALWIRLVLLLLFFALVGFIHTWTALQPPSDPSHIYNLIRKKTKVTLEGKVTGMATISGDKSSFVLALSHILFREEPDPAPMRPATGKVRLAMRGNAPDFIRPGQKLLVVASIDRIHNYQTPGTFDYVLYMRNKGIFCSGWIKSPHHIMARPTASREGIIDIRLPAQRFRQRIDNFLHQHCDPVTGGLYRALLIGNRSGLSRETSDHFAASGCMHLLAISGLHMGLLAFLLHGMVYWLLKRCQWLLMHTNASALALCLTFPFLFGYAFIAGMNAPVFRALIMAGFFLLAVVCNRQHQLFHLLAAAALVLLALHPLALFTASFQLSFAALIAIALITPSLHTLHRRQQSGNKGIITKVILWPLTAFLISLAATAGTLPLLLYHFNRFSPIGPLMNLVIEPLLCFIALPLGLLAAPFVTVAPKVAIFLFSCGGYALRAADILTTKTAQLPLASIWTITPASGEIATYYLLIFLFWKIPRQTIKYRLFIAGSAILLLFHFTAGLYLPKIVHVHQGKKARVSFLDVGKGSSTLLELTDGTTILIDGGGSSSDRFNVGRQIIAPFLWKQRIWRLNALVITHPDQDHYNGLGFIVRRFYPQIAYINDQPIQAPGYAALITTIQQQQIRLTTPRSGQTLHADSLCRLSCIGMTGLADENDSDNNRSLVMKLDCGKKSFLFPGDIEQRAEGILLENNRQIQADVLLAPHHGSRTSCSHPFLRTVAPQVIVVSAGSRQQNLFPAPWNRRWWQQKHIPFLITGIDGTIVCTTNGKQLATMSWKHETGWESREFSEKK
;
A
#
# COMPACT_ATOMS: atom_id res chain seq x y z
N MET A 1 38.22 31.14 24.72
CA MET A 1 37.44 30.26 23.84
C MET A 1 36.27 31.07 23.32
N THR A 2 36.46 31.68 22.18
CA THR A 2 35.51 32.61 21.53
C THR A 2 34.33 31.85 20.97
N ASP A 3 33.14 32.18 21.45
CA ASP A 3 31.86 31.75 20.91
C ASP A 3 31.67 32.37 19.52
N SER A 4 32.24 31.75 18.49
CA SER A 4 31.88 32.04 17.12
C SER A 4 30.59 31.29 16.80
N SER A 5 29.43 31.96 16.95
CA SER A 5 28.18 31.49 16.35
C SER A 5 28.44 31.24 14.85
N PRO A 6 28.21 30.05 14.33
CA PRO A 6 28.42 29.80 12.91
C PRO A 6 27.51 30.73 12.11
N ALA A 7 28.13 31.57 11.26
CA ALA A 7 27.39 32.46 10.38
C ALA A 7 26.40 31.59 9.56
N THR A 8 25.10 31.85 9.72
CA THR A 8 24.05 31.22 8.94
C THR A 8 24.28 31.54 7.48
N THR A 9 24.63 30.53 6.69
CA THR A 9 24.84 30.72 5.26
C THR A 9 23.48 30.86 4.55
N LEU A 10 23.48 31.59 3.44
CA LEU A 10 22.30 31.71 2.57
C LEU A 10 21.68 30.32 2.25
N LEU A 11 22.50 29.27 2.16
CA LEU A 11 22.08 27.90 1.95
C LEU A 11 21.20 27.36 3.11
N ASP A 12 21.54 27.71 4.36
CA ASP A 12 20.78 27.30 5.55
C ASP A 12 19.37 27.92 5.59
N ILE A 13 19.25 29.15 5.08
CA ILE A 13 17.99 29.87 5.03
C ILE A 13 17.09 29.33 3.89
N LEU A 14 17.69 28.95 2.76
CA LEU A 14 16.97 28.63 1.52
C LEU A 14 16.65 27.14 1.36
N LEU A 15 17.49 26.23 1.85
CA LEU A 15 17.36 24.80 1.57
C LEU A 15 15.99 24.24 2.00
N LEU A 16 15.55 24.62 3.17
CA LEU A 16 14.33 24.09 3.75
C LEU A 16 13.06 24.62 3.04
N PRO A 17 12.90 25.96 2.82
CA PRO A 17 11.80 26.48 2.01
C PRO A 17 11.83 25.98 0.56
N ALA A 18 13.00 25.89 -0.08
CA ALA A 18 13.12 25.40 -1.45
C ALA A 18 12.69 23.93 -1.58
N THR A 19 13.14 23.08 -0.65
CA THR A 19 12.70 21.66 -0.61
C THR A 19 11.19 21.56 -0.44
N LEU A 20 10.63 22.38 0.42
CA LEU A 20 9.20 22.42 0.67
C LEU A 20 8.41 22.84 -0.59
N CYS A 21 8.84 23.92 -1.25
CA CYS A 21 8.22 24.36 -2.51
C CYS A 21 8.33 23.31 -3.60
N PHE A 22 9.46 22.59 -3.69
CA PHE A 22 9.62 21.48 -4.61
C PHE A 22 8.62 20.36 -4.31
N VAL A 23 8.43 19.99 -3.03
CA VAL A 23 7.45 18.96 -2.60
C VAL A 23 6.02 19.42 -2.88
N ILE A 24 5.70 20.71 -2.66
CA ILE A 24 4.40 21.29 -3.03
C ILE A 24 4.15 21.16 -4.53
N GLY A 25 5.11 21.56 -5.37
CA GLY A 25 5.01 21.43 -6.81
C GLY A 25 4.80 19.98 -7.25
N ALA A 26 5.56 19.04 -6.67
CA ALA A 26 5.41 17.61 -6.92
C ALA A 26 4.02 17.08 -6.51
N ALA A 27 3.49 17.50 -5.36
CA ALA A 27 2.15 17.15 -4.91
C ALA A 27 1.06 17.71 -5.83
N LEU A 28 1.20 18.98 -6.27
CA LEU A 28 0.27 19.62 -7.22
C LEU A 28 0.24 18.90 -8.57
N ALA A 29 1.39 18.40 -9.06
CA ALA A 29 1.44 17.58 -10.27
C ALA A 29 0.58 16.32 -10.13
N GLY A 30 0.59 15.68 -8.94
CA GLY A 30 -0.27 14.54 -8.65
C GLY A 30 -1.77 14.88 -8.57
N LEU A 31 -2.12 16.15 -8.33
CA LEU A 31 -3.52 16.62 -8.26
C LEU A 31 -4.06 17.06 -9.63
N HIS A 32 -3.19 17.31 -10.61
CA HIS A 32 -3.63 17.82 -11.90
C HIS A 32 -4.54 16.84 -12.64
N PRO A 33 -5.65 17.27 -13.26
CA PRO A 33 -6.61 16.40 -13.92
C PRO A 33 -6.02 15.45 -14.96
N ALA A 34 -5.03 15.88 -15.74
CA ALA A 34 -4.39 15.05 -16.75
C ALA A 34 -3.39 14.01 -16.16
N SER A 35 -3.05 14.09 -14.86
CA SER A 35 -2.29 13.05 -14.13
C SER A 35 -3.20 11.99 -13.50
N ARG A 36 -4.52 12.17 -13.55
CA ARG A 36 -5.52 11.27 -12.96
C ARG A 36 -5.37 9.79 -13.32
N PRO A 37 -4.95 9.42 -14.56
CA PRO A 37 -4.71 8.01 -14.88
C PRO A 37 -3.73 7.30 -13.94
N PHE A 38 -2.88 8.05 -13.22
CA PHE A 38 -1.73 7.49 -12.52
C PHE A 38 -1.66 7.81 -11.03
N VAL A 39 -2.34 8.88 -10.57
CA VAL A 39 -2.30 9.28 -9.16
C VAL A 39 -3.70 9.64 -8.68
N HIS A 40 -4.15 8.93 -7.67
CA HIS A 40 -5.39 9.25 -7.00
C HIS A 40 -5.28 10.65 -6.37
N HIS A 41 -6.24 11.55 -6.62
CA HIS A 41 -6.35 12.90 -6.03
C HIS A 41 -6.01 12.97 -4.53
N ARG A 42 -6.22 11.88 -3.81
CA ARG A 42 -6.06 11.79 -2.36
C ARG A 42 -4.60 11.75 -1.90
N TYR A 43 -3.71 11.12 -2.66
CA TYR A 43 -2.28 11.11 -2.31
C TYR A 43 -1.66 12.50 -2.41
N GLY A 44 -2.07 13.27 -3.42
CA GLY A 44 -1.65 14.66 -3.57
C GLY A 44 -2.17 15.54 -2.42
N LEU A 45 -3.43 15.37 -2.01
CA LEU A 45 -4.00 16.11 -0.88
C LEU A 45 -3.35 15.76 0.46
N ILE A 46 -3.05 14.48 0.70
CA ILE A 46 -2.32 14.06 1.91
C ILE A 46 -0.90 14.60 1.89
N ALA A 47 -0.18 14.49 0.77
CA ALA A 47 1.14 15.06 0.61
C ALA A 47 1.12 16.58 0.81
N LEU A 48 0.12 17.27 0.25
CA LEU A 48 -0.06 18.73 0.43
C LEU A 48 -0.37 19.08 1.89
N ALA A 49 -1.24 18.34 2.57
CA ALA A 49 -1.58 18.58 3.98
C ALA A 49 -0.37 18.38 4.90
N VAL A 50 0.39 17.30 4.72
CA VAL A 50 1.63 17.04 5.46
C VAL A 50 2.64 18.15 5.19
N VAL A 51 2.77 18.58 3.95
CA VAL A 51 3.67 19.65 3.52
C VAL A 51 3.26 21.00 4.15
N LEU A 52 1.98 21.38 4.12
CA LEU A 52 1.50 22.63 4.73
C LEU A 52 1.75 22.68 6.24
N VAL A 53 1.57 21.56 6.94
CA VAL A 53 1.89 21.46 8.37
C VAL A 53 3.40 21.57 8.60
N CYS A 54 4.22 20.89 7.81
CA CYS A 54 5.68 21.03 7.85
C CYS A 54 6.13 22.47 7.55
N THR A 55 5.46 23.16 6.59
CA THR A 55 5.72 24.59 6.29
C THR A 55 5.43 25.47 7.48
N GLY A 56 4.30 25.29 8.12
CA GLY A 56 3.93 26.02 9.33
C GLY A 56 4.94 25.79 10.47
N MET A 57 5.42 24.53 10.65
CA MET A 57 6.48 24.20 11.60
C MET A 57 7.79 24.95 11.32
N LEU A 58 8.15 25.09 10.05
CA LEU A 58 9.40 25.70 9.62
C LEU A 58 9.38 27.23 9.71
N PHE A 59 8.32 27.88 9.23
CA PHE A 59 8.16 29.33 9.38
C PHE A 59 8.17 29.77 10.85
N SER A 60 7.72 28.93 11.75
CA SER A 60 7.74 29.19 13.17
C SER A 60 9.12 29.01 13.81
N GLY A 61 9.98 28.19 13.24
CA GLY A 61 11.40 28.04 13.62
C GLY A 61 12.23 29.27 13.21
N LEU A 62 11.92 29.86 12.05
CA LEU A 62 12.62 31.05 11.54
C LEU A 62 12.49 32.29 12.45
N LYS A 63 11.37 32.41 13.21
CA LYS A 63 11.20 33.49 14.20
C LYS A 63 12.15 33.43 15.40
N LYS A 64 12.91 32.35 15.58
CA LYS A 64 13.90 32.21 16.68
C LYS A 64 15.32 32.68 16.33
N PHE A 65 15.56 33.16 15.10
CA PHE A 65 16.87 33.68 14.72
C PHE A 65 16.99 35.13 15.12
N PRO A 66 17.98 35.50 15.97
CA PRO A 66 18.14 36.86 16.50
C PRO A 66 18.37 37.92 15.42
N ASN A 67 18.97 37.57 14.29
CA ASN A 67 19.28 38.46 13.19
C ASN A 67 18.10 38.74 12.22
N LEU A 68 16.92 38.14 12.46
CA LEU A 68 15.68 38.43 11.75
C LEU A 68 14.78 39.42 12.47
N LYS A 69 15.24 39.98 13.64
CA LYS A 69 14.50 41.02 14.38
C LYS A 69 14.48 42.38 13.63
N THR A 70 15.23 42.53 12.57
CA THR A 70 15.21 43.71 11.69
C THR A 70 14.29 43.49 10.46
N TRP A 71 13.23 42.73 10.58
CA TRP A 71 12.23 42.56 9.55
C TRP A 71 11.19 43.70 9.59
N PRO A 72 10.74 44.23 8.44
CA PRO A 72 10.02 45.51 8.35
C PRO A 72 8.61 45.54 8.96
N TRP A 73 8.20 44.56 9.76
CA TRP A 73 6.86 44.47 10.32
C TRP A 73 6.80 44.66 11.88
N THR A 74 7.92 44.96 12.53
CA THR A 74 7.94 45.27 13.97
C THR A 74 8.74 46.52 14.21
N ASP A 75 8.02 47.56 14.62
CA ASP A 75 8.35 48.88 15.17
C ASP A 75 8.50 50.05 14.21
N HIS A 76 7.45 50.89 14.30
CA HIS A 76 7.46 52.28 13.93
C HIS A 76 8.25 53.07 14.97
N THR A 77 9.50 53.46 14.65
CA THR A 77 10.13 54.71 15.13
C THR A 77 11.52 54.83 14.47
N ASP A 78 11.58 55.51 13.34
CA ASP A 78 12.65 56.40 12.89
C ASP A 78 12.47 56.70 11.38
N GLN A 79 11.99 57.92 11.10
CA GLN A 79 11.49 58.27 9.78
C GLN A 79 12.57 58.76 8.79
N THR A 80 13.86 58.74 9.07
CA THR A 80 14.86 59.42 8.22
C THR A 80 15.84 58.52 7.44
N THR A 81 15.85 57.17 7.68
CA THR A 81 16.71 56.25 6.93
C THR A 81 15.91 55.21 6.07
N SER A 82 14.59 55.38 5.96
CA SER A 82 13.67 54.31 5.50
C SER A 82 13.65 54.05 3.96
N ASN A 83 14.03 54.99 3.11
CA ASN A 83 13.78 54.84 1.69
C ASN A 83 14.81 54.00 0.90
N HIS A 84 16.07 53.90 1.38
CA HIS A 84 17.10 53.08 0.70
C HIS A 84 17.11 51.62 1.14
N ILE A 85 16.78 51.32 2.38
CA ILE A 85 16.66 49.97 2.97
C ILE A 85 15.45 49.26 2.35
N ASN A 86 14.34 49.98 2.21
CA ASN A 86 13.06 49.43 1.70
C ASN A 86 13.09 48.92 0.23
N ARG A 87 13.92 49.46 -0.62
CA ARG A 87 14.06 48.98 -2.05
C ARG A 87 14.93 47.72 -2.14
N ARG A 88 16.01 47.60 -1.39
CA ARG A 88 16.88 46.42 -1.38
C ARG A 88 16.17 45.22 -0.71
N ASP A 89 15.43 45.45 0.31
CA ASP A 89 14.68 44.37 0.99
C ASP A 89 13.52 43.88 0.14
N LYS A 90 12.78 44.75 -0.54
CA LYS A 90 11.74 44.35 -1.48
C LYS A 90 12.33 43.53 -2.68
N ALA A 91 13.49 43.94 -3.22
CA ALA A 91 14.15 43.21 -4.29
C ALA A 91 14.64 41.81 -3.81
N LEU A 92 15.14 41.72 -2.59
CA LEU A 92 15.53 40.45 -1.98
C LEU A 92 14.32 39.52 -1.81
N TRP A 93 13.19 40.06 -1.31
CA TRP A 93 11.93 39.33 -1.19
C TRP A 93 11.40 38.79 -2.51
N ILE A 94 11.39 39.65 -3.56
CA ILE A 94 10.96 39.24 -4.89
C ILE A 94 11.84 38.09 -5.40
N ARG A 95 13.16 38.19 -5.24
CA ARG A 95 14.10 37.14 -5.63
C ARG A 95 13.86 35.84 -4.87
N LEU A 96 13.60 35.92 -3.56
CA LEU A 96 13.27 34.75 -2.74
C LEU A 96 11.97 34.07 -3.19
N VAL A 97 10.92 34.86 -3.40
CA VAL A 97 9.62 34.34 -3.88
C VAL A 97 9.77 33.69 -5.26
N LEU A 98 10.49 34.35 -6.18
CA LEU A 98 10.76 33.78 -7.52
C LEU A 98 11.56 32.48 -7.44
N LEU A 99 12.55 32.39 -6.56
CA LEU A 99 13.31 31.16 -6.34
C LEU A 99 12.43 30.03 -5.77
N LEU A 100 11.57 30.33 -4.80
CA LEU A 100 10.63 29.35 -4.23
C LEU A 100 9.61 28.86 -5.28
N LEU A 101 9.08 29.79 -6.10
CA LEU A 101 8.19 29.44 -7.22
C LEU A 101 8.92 28.59 -8.26
N PHE A 102 10.19 28.88 -8.55
CA PHE A 102 11.02 28.06 -9.44
C PHE A 102 11.14 26.61 -8.92
N PHE A 103 11.44 26.41 -7.64
CA PHE A 103 11.49 25.06 -7.06
C PHE A 103 10.14 24.35 -7.10
N ALA A 104 9.04 25.05 -6.86
CA ALA A 104 7.70 24.51 -7.00
C ALA A 104 7.40 24.08 -8.45
N LEU A 105 7.75 24.91 -9.42
CA LEU A 105 7.57 24.61 -10.84
C LEU A 105 8.44 23.42 -11.29
N VAL A 106 9.70 23.36 -10.86
CA VAL A 106 10.60 22.23 -11.16
C VAL A 106 10.04 20.93 -10.56
N GLY A 107 9.58 20.96 -9.31
CA GLY A 107 8.94 19.80 -8.65
C GLY A 107 7.68 19.35 -9.38
N PHE A 108 6.86 20.30 -9.84
CA PHE A 108 5.67 20.03 -10.65
C PHE A 108 6.02 19.36 -11.98
N ILE A 109 6.86 19.99 -12.80
CA ILE A 109 7.23 19.49 -14.14
C ILE A 109 7.89 18.11 -14.03
N HIS A 110 8.83 17.95 -13.10
CA HIS A 110 9.55 16.70 -12.91
C HIS A 110 8.63 15.54 -12.52
N THR A 111 7.70 15.78 -11.61
CA THR A 111 6.72 14.77 -11.20
C THR A 111 5.69 14.51 -12.30
N TRP A 112 5.24 15.57 -12.97
CA TRP A 112 4.33 15.49 -14.11
C TRP A 112 4.89 14.62 -15.23
N THR A 113 6.14 14.83 -15.64
CA THR A 113 6.79 14.01 -16.68
C THR A 113 6.94 12.54 -16.25
N ALA A 114 7.24 12.29 -14.98
CA ALA A 114 7.31 10.93 -14.44
C ALA A 114 5.94 10.23 -14.38
N LEU A 115 4.85 11.00 -14.31
CA LEU A 115 3.47 10.49 -14.37
C LEU A 115 2.96 10.26 -15.80
N GLN A 116 3.66 10.70 -16.82
CA GLN A 116 3.26 10.42 -18.21
C GLN A 116 3.66 8.99 -18.61
N PRO A 117 2.91 8.34 -19.51
CA PRO A 117 3.35 7.08 -20.10
C PRO A 117 4.66 7.26 -20.87
N PRO A 118 5.47 6.19 -21.02
CA PRO A 118 6.68 6.25 -21.82
C PRO A 118 6.40 6.74 -23.24
N SER A 119 7.16 7.72 -23.71
CA SER A 119 7.01 8.31 -25.07
C SER A 119 7.71 7.49 -26.15
N ASP A 120 8.68 6.64 -25.79
CA ASP A 120 9.43 5.81 -26.72
C ASP A 120 8.49 4.80 -27.42
N PRO A 121 8.34 4.85 -28.76
CA PRO A 121 7.49 3.90 -29.50
C PRO A 121 7.94 2.44 -29.33
N SER A 122 9.24 2.17 -29.13
CA SER A 122 9.79 0.84 -28.89
C SER A 122 9.54 0.33 -27.47
N HIS A 123 9.03 1.17 -26.57
CA HIS A 123 8.77 0.75 -25.19
C HIS A 123 7.60 -0.22 -25.14
N ILE A 124 7.76 -1.32 -24.39
CA ILE A 124 6.77 -2.42 -24.28
C ILE A 124 5.36 -1.92 -23.93
N TYR A 125 5.23 -0.82 -23.17
CA TYR A 125 3.94 -0.22 -22.86
C TYR A 125 3.19 0.22 -24.13
N ASN A 126 3.90 0.78 -25.11
CA ASN A 126 3.32 1.28 -26.36
C ASN A 126 3.04 0.16 -27.36
N LEU A 127 3.87 -0.90 -27.33
CA LEU A 127 3.73 -2.06 -28.19
C LEU A 127 2.55 -2.97 -27.77
N ILE A 128 2.25 -3.09 -26.47
CA ILE A 128 1.19 -3.95 -25.96
C ILE A 128 -0.05 -3.12 -25.62
N ARG A 129 -1.12 -3.27 -26.38
CA ARG A 129 -2.43 -2.63 -26.14
C ARG A 129 -3.47 -3.58 -25.52
N LYS A 130 -3.39 -4.86 -25.89
CA LYS A 130 -4.26 -5.95 -25.40
C LYS A 130 -3.42 -7.15 -25.02
N LYS A 131 -3.97 -8.06 -24.25
CA LYS A 131 -3.31 -9.32 -23.89
C LYS A 131 -2.89 -10.08 -25.16
N THR A 132 -1.58 -10.25 -25.35
CA THR A 132 -0.99 -10.80 -26.57
C THR A 132 0.07 -11.86 -26.24
N LYS A 133 0.17 -12.91 -27.05
CA LYS A 133 1.24 -13.90 -26.96
C LYS A 133 2.44 -13.41 -27.75
N VAL A 134 3.59 -13.36 -27.09
CA VAL A 134 4.84 -12.86 -27.69
C VAL A 134 6.03 -13.70 -27.28
N THR A 135 7.09 -13.63 -28.09
CA THR A 135 8.42 -14.10 -27.73
C THR A 135 9.27 -12.90 -27.37
N LEU A 136 9.87 -12.92 -26.21
CA LEU A 136 10.68 -11.84 -25.65
C LEU A 136 12.12 -12.25 -25.56
N GLU A 137 13.04 -11.37 -25.93
CA GLU A 137 14.44 -11.48 -25.63
C GLU A 137 14.86 -10.37 -24.67
N GLY A 138 15.63 -10.70 -23.65
CA GLY A 138 16.08 -9.70 -22.67
C GLY A 138 17.00 -10.29 -21.60
N LYS A 139 17.42 -9.41 -20.66
CA LYS A 139 18.34 -9.74 -19.57
C LYS A 139 17.59 -9.75 -18.23
N VAL A 140 17.80 -10.76 -17.41
CA VAL A 140 17.24 -10.84 -16.05
C VAL A 140 17.85 -9.76 -15.16
N THR A 141 17.01 -8.90 -14.56
CA THR A 141 17.50 -7.73 -13.79
C THR A 141 17.63 -7.95 -12.30
N GLY A 142 17.14 -9.06 -11.77
CA GLY A 142 17.16 -9.35 -10.35
C GLY A 142 16.95 -10.83 -10.06
N MET A 143 16.95 -11.20 -8.78
CA MET A 143 16.67 -12.56 -8.37
C MET A 143 15.23 -12.97 -8.70
N ALA A 144 15.03 -14.21 -9.08
CA ALA A 144 13.70 -14.80 -9.12
C ALA A 144 13.11 -14.86 -7.70
N THR A 145 11.85 -14.51 -7.56
CA THR A 145 11.13 -14.57 -6.28
C THR A 145 10.13 -15.72 -6.32
N ILE A 146 10.20 -16.60 -5.35
CA ILE A 146 9.29 -17.74 -5.20
C ILE A 146 8.19 -17.34 -4.22
N SER A 147 6.92 -17.57 -4.58
CA SER A 147 5.76 -17.16 -3.80
C SER A 147 4.68 -18.23 -3.87
N GLY A 148 4.68 -19.17 -2.92
CA GLY A 148 3.85 -20.38 -2.96
C GLY A 148 4.24 -21.27 -4.13
N ASP A 149 3.26 -21.63 -4.96
CA ASP A 149 3.42 -22.43 -6.18
C ASP A 149 3.87 -21.63 -7.42
N LYS A 150 4.22 -20.33 -7.25
CA LYS A 150 4.56 -19.43 -8.36
C LYS A 150 5.94 -18.82 -8.19
N SER A 151 6.69 -18.77 -9.29
CA SER A 151 7.92 -18.01 -9.39
C SER A 151 7.73 -16.80 -10.28
N SER A 152 8.42 -15.69 -9.97
CA SER A 152 8.42 -14.49 -10.81
C SER A 152 9.79 -13.82 -10.86
N PHE A 153 10.13 -13.26 -12.02
CA PHE A 153 11.36 -12.50 -12.25
C PHE A 153 11.08 -11.32 -13.18
N VAL A 154 12.02 -10.39 -13.25
CA VAL A 154 11.93 -9.20 -14.11
C VAL A 154 12.92 -9.31 -15.24
N LEU A 155 12.44 -9.13 -16.47
CA LEU A 155 13.23 -9.15 -17.69
C LEU A 155 13.32 -7.71 -18.25
N ALA A 156 14.54 -7.19 -18.42
CA ALA A 156 14.80 -5.99 -19.21
C ALA A 156 14.89 -6.40 -20.68
N LEU A 157 14.00 -5.85 -21.49
CA LEU A 157 13.84 -6.25 -22.89
C LEU A 157 14.92 -5.68 -23.78
N SER A 158 15.28 -6.44 -24.81
CA SER A 158 16.06 -6.02 -25.97
C SER A 158 15.27 -6.21 -27.27
N HIS A 159 14.51 -7.28 -27.40
CA HIS A 159 13.72 -7.56 -28.61
C HIS A 159 12.38 -8.23 -28.27
N ILE A 160 11.42 -8.10 -29.21
CA ILE A 160 10.08 -8.71 -29.14
C ILE A 160 9.69 -9.27 -30.50
N LEU A 161 8.98 -10.41 -30.51
CA LEU A 161 8.34 -11.00 -31.68
C LEU A 161 6.86 -11.28 -31.35
N PHE A 162 5.96 -10.79 -32.16
CA PHE A 162 4.53 -11.07 -32.07
C PHE A 162 4.20 -12.38 -32.80
N ARG A 163 3.56 -13.32 -32.09
CA ARG A 163 3.22 -14.64 -32.65
C ARG A 163 2.05 -14.63 -33.65
N GLU A 164 1.34 -13.53 -33.75
CA GLU A 164 0.25 -13.31 -34.70
C GLU A 164 0.76 -12.83 -36.08
N GLU A 165 2.06 -12.52 -36.19
CA GLU A 165 2.69 -12.12 -37.46
C GLU A 165 3.12 -13.35 -38.24
N PRO A 166 3.08 -13.30 -39.61
CA PRO A 166 3.49 -14.43 -40.47
C PRO A 166 4.96 -14.81 -40.25
N ASP A 167 5.26 -16.10 -40.30
CA ASP A 167 6.60 -16.65 -40.14
C ASP A 167 7.33 -16.63 -41.49
N PRO A 168 8.60 -16.15 -41.62
CA PRO A 168 9.47 -15.66 -40.52
C PRO A 168 9.41 -14.15 -40.33
N ALA A 169 8.79 -13.67 -39.24
CA ALA A 169 8.86 -12.26 -38.88
C ALA A 169 10.16 -11.96 -38.10
N PRO A 170 10.87 -10.86 -38.38
CA PRO A 170 12.07 -10.52 -37.66
C PRO A 170 11.73 -10.01 -36.24
N MET A 171 12.58 -10.33 -35.27
CA MET A 171 12.47 -9.74 -33.93
C MET A 171 12.69 -8.22 -33.99
N ARG A 172 11.77 -7.43 -33.42
CA ARG A 172 11.84 -5.98 -33.38
C ARG A 172 12.53 -5.51 -32.09
N PRO A 173 13.29 -4.41 -32.13
CA PRO A 173 13.81 -3.80 -30.91
C PRO A 173 12.67 -3.45 -29.94
N ALA A 174 12.86 -3.77 -28.66
CA ALA A 174 11.90 -3.44 -27.61
C ALA A 174 12.63 -3.02 -26.34
N THR A 175 12.12 -1.97 -25.70
CA THR A 175 12.69 -1.42 -24.46
C THR A 175 11.73 -1.58 -23.28
N GLY A 176 12.24 -1.38 -22.05
CA GLY A 176 11.44 -1.46 -20.82
C GLY A 176 11.61 -2.76 -20.08
N LYS A 177 10.91 -2.85 -18.94
CA LYS A 177 10.94 -4.00 -18.03
C LYS A 177 9.58 -4.69 -17.99
N VAL A 178 9.61 -6.03 -18.00
CA VAL A 178 8.41 -6.87 -17.87
C VAL A 178 8.57 -7.80 -16.68
N ARG A 179 7.53 -7.89 -15.83
CA ARG A 179 7.46 -8.88 -14.77
C ARG A 179 6.84 -10.15 -15.32
N LEU A 180 7.62 -11.23 -15.37
CA LEU A 180 7.17 -12.54 -15.83
C LEU A 180 6.91 -13.44 -14.63
N ALA A 181 5.85 -14.23 -14.70
CA ALA A 181 5.48 -15.21 -13.68
C ALA A 181 5.15 -16.55 -14.32
N MET A 182 5.42 -17.63 -13.57
CA MET A 182 5.14 -19.01 -13.97
C MET A 182 4.72 -19.85 -12.77
N ARG A 183 4.09 -20.97 -13.00
CA ARG A 183 3.80 -21.95 -11.95
C ARG A 183 5.04 -22.81 -11.66
N GLY A 184 5.22 -23.17 -10.39
CA GLY A 184 6.36 -23.96 -9.94
C GLY A 184 7.63 -23.13 -9.70
N ASN A 185 8.74 -23.84 -9.44
CA ASN A 185 10.03 -23.21 -9.19
C ASN A 185 10.65 -22.71 -10.49
N ALA A 186 11.32 -21.56 -10.39
CA ALA A 186 12.09 -21.01 -11.49
C ALA A 186 13.30 -21.94 -11.78
N PRO A 187 13.57 -22.28 -13.05
CA PRO A 187 14.77 -23.02 -13.41
C PRO A 187 16.07 -22.34 -12.92
N ASP A 188 17.09 -23.12 -12.55
CA ASP A 188 18.35 -22.63 -11.96
C ASP A 188 19.14 -21.71 -12.88
N PHE A 189 18.93 -21.78 -14.17
CA PHE A 189 19.58 -20.89 -15.14
C PHE A 189 18.99 -19.48 -15.16
N ILE A 190 17.85 -19.23 -14.50
CA ILE A 190 17.29 -17.88 -14.34
C ILE A 190 18.05 -17.13 -13.26
N ARG A 191 19.23 -16.59 -13.65
CA ARG A 191 20.14 -15.86 -12.75
C ARG A 191 20.24 -14.40 -13.17
N PRO A 192 20.51 -13.49 -12.24
CA PRO A 192 20.77 -12.09 -12.56
C PRO A 192 21.82 -11.93 -13.62
N GLY A 193 21.51 -11.16 -14.67
CA GLY A 193 22.40 -10.93 -15.81
C GLY A 193 22.30 -11.94 -16.95
N GLN A 194 21.59 -13.07 -16.77
CA GLN A 194 21.40 -14.05 -17.84
C GLN A 194 20.50 -13.48 -18.93
N LYS A 195 20.89 -13.67 -20.20
CA LYS A 195 20.04 -13.41 -21.37
C LYS A 195 19.08 -14.58 -21.56
N LEU A 196 17.79 -14.27 -21.71
CA LEU A 196 16.74 -15.27 -21.90
C LEU A 196 15.92 -14.95 -23.14
N LEU A 197 15.48 -16.01 -23.83
CA LEU A 197 14.39 -16.00 -24.80
C LEU A 197 13.17 -16.63 -24.13
N VAL A 198 12.05 -15.91 -24.07
CA VAL A 198 10.89 -16.32 -23.28
C VAL A 198 9.61 -16.16 -24.09
N VAL A 199 8.82 -17.23 -24.19
CA VAL A 199 7.47 -17.18 -24.74
C VAL A 199 6.46 -16.95 -23.62
N ALA A 200 5.76 -15.84 -23.69
CA ALA A 200 4.80 -15.46 -22.65
C ALA A 200 3.55 -14.78 -23.21
N SER A 201 2.47 -14.84 -22.46
CA SER A 201 1.29 -14.00 -22.68
C SER A 201 1.42 -12.75 -21.84
N ILE A 202 1.53 -11.58 -22.49
CA ILE A 202 1.78 -10.29 -21.84
C ILE A 202 0.55 -9.43 -21.90
N ASP A 203 0.36 -8.64 -20.82
CA ASP A 203 -0.67 -7.63 -20.69
C ASP A 203 -0.13 -6.40 -19.95
N ARG A 204 -0.77 -5.24 -20.14
CA ARG A 204 -0.53 -4.08 -19.29
C ARG A 204 -0.94 -4.39 -17.87
N ILE A 205 -0.28 -3.75 -16.90
CA ILE A 205 -0.65 -3.89 -15.49
C ILE A 205 -1.92 -3.07 -15.25
N HIS A 206 -2.91 -3.66 -14.58
CA HIS A 206 -4.19 -3.04 -14.25
C HIS A 206 -4.39 -3.03 -12.73
N ASN A 207 -5.12 -2.03 -12.26
CA ASN A 207 -5.66 -1.98 -10.90
C ASN A 207 -7.02 -2.70 -10.85
N TYR A 208 -7.40 -3.16 -9.66
CA TYR A 208 -8.80 -3.41 -9.37
C TYR A 208 -9.52 -2.07 -9.29
N GLN A 209 -10.58 -1.93 -10.06
CA GLN A 209 -11.34 -0.69 -10.18
C GLN A 209 -12.37 -0.55 -9.04
N THR A 210 -11.90 -0.74 -7.78
CA THR A 210 -12.73 -0.62 -6.58
C THR A 210 -12.13 0.43 -5.65
N PRO A 211 -12.95 1.41 -5.18
CA PRO A 211 -12.47 2.48 -4.32
C PRO A 211 -11.84 1.97 -3.03
N GLY A 212 -10.64 2.43 -2.69
CA GLY A 212 -9.90 2.03 -1.47
C GLY A 212 -8.88 0.93 -1.70
N THR A 213 -8.86 0.28 -2.85
CA THR A 213 -7.86 -0.73 -3.20
C THR A 213 -6.47 -0.13 -3.41
N PHE A 214 -5.46 -0.98 -3.26
CA PHE A 214 -4.07 -0.61 -3.47
C PHE A 214 -3.78 -0.29 -4.94
N ASP A 215 -3.12 0.84 -5.19
CA ASP A 215 -2.69 1.23 -6.54
C ASP A 215 -1.46 0.43 -6.97
N TYR A 216 -1.71 -0.72 -7.58
CA TYR A 216 -0.67 -1.63 -8.05
C TYR A 216 0.03 -1.10 -9.31
N VAL A 217 -0.66 -0.34 -10.15
CA VAL A 217 -0.10 0.31 -11.35
C VAL A 217 0.97 1.30 -10.94
N LEU A 218 0.65 2.24 -10.04
CA LEU A 218 1.60 3.22 -9.52
C LEU A 218 2.81 2.55 -8.82
N TYR A 219 2.56 1.51 -8.03
CA TYR A 219 3.61 0.75 -7.35
C TYR A 219 4.59 0.10 -8.33
N MET A 220 4.10 -0.53 -9.40
CA MET A 220 4.95 -1.18 -10.40
C MET A 220 5.65 -0.18 -11.31
N ARG A 221 4.97 0.92 -11.63
CA ARG A 221 5.55 2.03 -12.39
C ARG A 221 6.72 2.69 -11.68
N ASN A 222 6.64 2.87 -10.35
CA ASN A 222 7.76 3.35 -9.55
C ASN A 222 9.00 2.42 -9.62
N LYS A 223 8.81 1.17 -10.06
CA LYS A 223 9.88 0.20 -10.37
C LYS A 223 10.28 0.18 -11.86
N GLY A 224 9.66 1.01 -12.68
CA GLY A 224 9.84 1.03 -14.12
C GLY A 224 9.23 -0.18 -14.84
N ILE A 225 8.21 -0.83 -14.26
CA ILE A 225 7.55 -2.00 -14.81
C ILE A 225 6.12 -1.62 -15.20
N PHE A 226 5.80 -1.73 -16.49
CA PHE A 226 4.50 -1.33 -17.03
C PHE A 226 3.66 -2.51 -17.52
N CYS A 227 4.31 -3.64 -17.82
CA CYS A 227 3.65 -4.85 -18.30
C CYS A 227 4.00 -6.05 -17.42
N SER A 228 3.07 -6.99 -17.35
CA SER A 228 3.27 -8.29 -16.70
C SER A 228 2.92 -9.42 -17.67
N GLY A 229 3.61 -10.57 -17.52
CA GLY A 229 3.37 -11.72 -18.38
C GLY A 229 3.26 -13.02 -17.61
N TRP A 230 2.56 -13.97 -18.23
CA TRP A 230 2.43 -15.33 -17.73
C TRP A 230 3.10 -16.30 -18.67
N ILE A 231 3.98 -17.14 -18.13
CA ILE A 231 4.67 -18.22 -18.84
C ILE A 231 3.94 -19.52 -18.53
N LYS A 232 3.47 -20.21 -19.54
CA LYS A 232 2.64 -21.42 -19.38
C LYS A 232 3.42 -22.62 -18.83
N SER A 233 4.70 -22.75 -19.22
CA SER A 233 5.57 -23.86 -18.84
C SER A 233 7.04 -23.40 -18.79
N PRO A 234 7.91 -23.99 -17.93
CA PRO A 234 9.36 -23.77 -17.94
C PRO A 234 10.02 -23.99 -19.30
N HIS A 235 9.49 -24.90 -20.12
CA HIS A 235 9.99 -25.19 -21.48
C HIS A 235 9.84 -24.00 -22.45
N HIS A 236 9.08 -22.97 -22.09
CA HIS A 236 8.98 -21.74 -22.85
C HIS A 236 10.08 -20.72 -22.52
N ILE A 237 11.12 -21.14 -21.79
CA ILE A 237 12.25 -20.30 -21.41
C ILE A 237 13.53 -20.97 -21.92
N MET A 238 14.29 -20.25 -22.71
CA MET A 238 15.60 -20.67 -23.21
C MET A 238 16.68 -19.70 -22.74
N ALA A 239 17.75 -20.20 -22.14
CA ALA A 239 18.93 -19.41 -21.84
C ALA A 239 19.75 -19.18 -23.13
N ARG A 240 20.12 -17.93 -23.40
CA ARG A 240 21.04 -17.59 -24.48
C ARG A 240 22.46 -17.35 -23.94
N PRO A 241 23.49 -17.71 -24.70
CA PRO A 241 24.86 -17.36 -24.34
C PRO A 241 24.99 -15.85 -24.16
N THR A 242 25.55 -15.44 -23.05
CA THR A 242 25.90 -14.01 -22.83
C THR A 242 27.27 -13.79 -23.42
N ALA A 243 27.37 -13.05 -24.52
CA ALA A 243 28.68 -12.69 -25.09
C ALA A 243 29.47 -11.93 -24.03
N SER A 244 30.70 -12.38 -23.79
CA SER A 244 31.59 -11.89 -22.71
C SER A 244 32.10 -10.45 -22.87
N ARG A 245 31.66 -9.71 -23.89
CA ARG A 245 32.18 -8.38 -24.29
C ARG A 245 31.14 -7.27 -24.40
N GLU A 246 30.10 -7.27 -23.57
CA GLU A 246 29.32 -6.02 -23.45
C GLU A 246 29.96 -5.15 -22.37
N GLY A 247 30.67 -4.12 -22.84
CA GLY A 247 31.71 -3.28 -22.22
C GLY A 247 31.33 -2.40 -21.02
N ILE A 248 30.28 -2.69 -20.24
CA ILE A 248 30.04 -2.01 -18.96
C ILE A 248 29.95 -3.07 -17.87
N ILE A 249 30.94 -3.06 -16.99
CA ILE A 249 30.92 -3.88 -15.76
C ILE A 249 29.72 -3.42 -14.93
N ASP A 250 28.64 -4.18 -14.97
CA ASP A 250 27.49 -3.91 -14.08
C ASP A 250 27.86 -4.29 -12.64
N ILE A 251 28.30 -3.29 -11.88
CA ILE A 251 28.71 -3.41 -10.46
C ILE A 251 27.62 -4.11 -9.60
N ARG A 252 26.38 -4.14 -10.06
CA ARG A 252 25.24 -4.77 -9.35
C ARG A 252 25.27 -6.29 -9.45
N LEU A 253 25.84 -6.87 -10.51
CA LEU A 253 25.83 -8.31 -10.76
C LEU A 253 26.54 -9.14 -9.68
N PRO A 254 27.76 -8.79 -9.24
CA PRO A 254 28.43 -9.53 -8.16
C PRO A 254 27.61 -9.55 -6.87
N ALA A 255 27.06 -8.40 -6.48
CA ALA A 255 26.22 -8.29 -5.29
C ALA A 255 24.94 -9.14 -5.41
N GLN A 256 24.28 -9.14 -6.58
CA GLN A 256 23.09 -9.95 -6.81
C GLN A 256 23.39 -11.46 -6.82
N ARG A 257 24.54 -11.88 -7.37
CA ARG A 257 24.99 -13.27 -7.31
C ARG A 257 25.31 -13.69 -5.87
N PHE A 258 25.94 -12.82 -5.09
CA PHE A 258 26.20 -13.07 -3.68
C PHE A 258 24.92 -13.18 -2.86
N ARG A 259 23.93 -12.29 -3.10
CA ARG A 259 22.60 -12.39 -2.51
C ARG A 259 21.94 -13.74 -2.82
N GLN A 260 22.02 -14.20 -4.05
CA GLN A 260 21.44 -15.49 -4.45
C GLN A 260 22.12 -16.66 -3.73
N ARG A 261 23.45 -16.58 -3.52
CA ARG A 261 24.17 -17.61 -2.75
C ARG A 261 23.70 -17.65 -1.29
N ILE A 262 23.54 -16.48 -0.65
CA ILE A 262 23.00 -16.39 0.70
C ILE A 262 21.56 -16.94 0.75
N ASP A 263 20.70 -16.57 -0.21
CA ASP A 263 19.32 -17.05 -0.29
C ASP A 263 19.23 -18.57 -0.37
N ASN A 264 20.00 -19.17 -1.26
CA ASN A 264 20.07 -20.62 -1.45
C ASN A 264 20.63 -21.31 -0.19
N PHE A 265 21.69 -20.75 0.42
CA PHE A 265 22.31 -21.31 1.62
C PHE A 265 21.34 -21.35 2.80
N LEU A 266 20.63 -20.22 3.05
CA LEU A 266 19.64 -20.14 4.11
C LEU A 266 18.45 -21.07 3.86
N HIS A 267 18.06 -21.27 2.59
CA HIS A 267 17.00 -22.19 2.22
C HIS A 267 17.38 -23.66 2.49
N GLN A 268 18.65 -24.01 2.32
CA GLN A 268 19.15 -25.38 2.48
C GLN A 268 19.47 -25.76 3.93
N HIS A 269 19.96 -24.79 4.75
CA HIS A 269 20.55 -25.08 6.06
C HIS A 269 19.76 -24.50 7.25
N CYS A 270 18.75 -23.66 7.03
CA CYS A 270 17.92 -23.12 8.10
C CYS A 270 16.48 -23.65 8.00
N ASP A 271 15.79 -23.74 9.15
CA ASP A 271 14.36 -24.03 9.16
C ASP A 271 13.55 -22.94 8.43
N PRO A 272 12.34 -23.23 7.92
CA PRO A 272 11.59 -22.32 7.09
C PRO A 272 11.30 -20.94 7.72
N VAL A 273 11.03 -20.89 9.03
CA VAL A 273 10.74 -19.64 9.76
C VAL A 273 12.01 -18.82 9.93
N THR A 274 13.05 -19.39 10.52
CA THR A 274 14.33 -18.72 10.75
C THR A 274 14.99 -18.31 9.42
N GLY A 275 15.01 -19.21 8.44
CA GLY A 275 15.53 -18.93 7.09
C GLY A 275 14.74 -17.81 6.40
N GLY A 276 13.41 -17.80 6.52
CA GLY A 276 12.54 -16.74 5.99
C GLY A 276 12.82 -15.37 6.63
N LEU A 277 13.00 -15.34 7.96
CA LEU A 277 13.32 -14.12 8.71
C LEU A 277 14.73 -13.59 8.35
N TYR A 278 15.74 -14.44 8.28
CA TYR A 278 17.10 -14.04 7.84
C TYR A 278 17.09 -13.51 6.40
N ARG A 279 16.37 -14.15 5.49
CA ARG A 279 16.25 -13.69 4.09
C ARG A 279 15.62 -12.31 4.01
N ALA A 280 14.65 -12.03 4.86
CA ALA A 280 14.04 -10.69 4.96
C ALA A 280 15.00 -9.64 5.53
N LEU A 281 15.75 -9.99 6.60
CA LEU A 281 16.65 -9.08 7.32
C LEU A 281 17.96 -8.79 6.58
N LEU A 282 18.58 -9.81 5.96
CA LEU A 282 19.92 -9.68 5.35
C LEU A 282 19.87 -9.22 3.91
N ILE A 283 18.97 -9.80 3.12
CA ILE A 283 18.91 -9.58 1.68
C ILE A 283 17.60 -8.95 1.19
N GLY A 284 16.70 -8.60 2.10
CA GLY A 284 15.41 -7.94 1.79
C GLY A 284 14.43 -8.83 1.01
N ASN A 285 14.61 -10.16 1.03
CA ASN A 285 13.71 -11.12 0.38
C ASN A 285 12.66 -11.66 1.34
N ARG A 286 11.43 -11.15 1.25
CA ARG A 286 10.29 -11.55 2.10
C ARG A 286 9.48 -12.70 1.53
N SER A 287 9.83 -13.23 0.36
CA SER A 287 9.02 -14.25 -0.31
C SER A 287 8.94 -15.57 0.48
N GLY A 288 9.92 -15.83 1.35
CA GLY A 288 9.97 -17.00 2.22
C GLY A 288 9.18 -16.89 3.52
N LEU A 289 8.63 -15.72 3.86
CA LEU A 289 7.83 -15.54 5.06
C LEU A 289 6.42 -16.08 4.84
N SER A 290 5.91 -16.85 5.83
CA SER A 290 4.51 -17.26 5.84
C SER A 290 3.59 -16.06 6.04
N ARG A 291 2.33 -16.17 5.63
CA ARG A 291 1.31 -15.16 5.93
C ARG A 291 1.12 -14.99 7.42
N GLU A 292 1.06 -16.09 8.12
CA GLU A 292 0.85 -16.14 9.55
C GLU A 292 1.95 -15.40 10.31
N THR A 293 3.23 -15.72 10.04
CA THR A 293 4.37 -14.98 10.60
C THR A 293 4.27 -13.49 10.30
N SER A 294 3.99 -13.13 9.04
CA SER A 294 3.84 -11.72 8.65
C SER A 294 2.69 -11.03 9.39
N ASP A 295 1.56 -11.71 9.60
CA ASP A 295 0.42 -11.18 10.33
C ASP A 295 0.67 -11.05 11.84
N HIS A 296 1.45 -11.96 12.46
CA HIS A 296 1.90 -11.87 13.85
C HIS A 296 2.82 -10.66 14.07
N PHE A 297 3.81 -10.47 13.20
CA PHE A 297 4.66 -9.27 13.24
C PHE A 297 3.88 -7.98 12.98
N ALA A 298 2.87 -8.01 12.14
CA ALA A 298 2.00 -6.86 11.91
C ALA A 298 1.08 -6.59 13.11
N ALA A 299 0.57 -7.64 13.79
CA ALA A 299 -0.26 -7.52 14.98
C ALA A 299 0.50 -6.94 16.17
N SER A 300 1.76 -7.33 16.34
CA SER A 300 2.65 -6.83 17.37
C SER A 300 3.25 -5.44 17.07
N GLY A 301 2.97 -4.84 15.89
CA GLY A 301 3.54 -3.55 15.47
C GLY A 301 4.98 -3.63 14.94
N CYS A 302 5.56 -4.82 14.87
CA CYS A 302 6.97 -5.05 14.51
C CYS A 302 7.21 -5.35 13.02
N MET A 303 6.18 -5.21 12.14
CA MET A 303 6.29 -5.50 10.70
C MET A 303 7.38 -4.69 9.99
N HIS A 304 7.67 -3.48 10.46
CA HIS A 304 8.70 -2.62 9.91
C HIS A 304 10.12 -3.18 10.12
N LEU A 305 10.34 -4.02 11.13
CA LEU A 305 11.62 -4.69 11.40
C LEU A 305 11.93 -5.80 10.39
N LEU A 306 10.91 -6.38 9.75
CA LEU A 306 11.09 -7.37 8.67
C LEU A 306 11.49 -6.72 7.31
N ALA A 307 11.60 -5.40 7.26
CA ALA A 307 12.20 -4.69 6.15
C ALA A 307 13.57 -4.19 6.56
N ILE A 308 14.55 -4.29 5.68
CA ILE A 308 15.82 -3.59 5.93
C ILE A 308 15.50 -2.10 6.02
N SER A 309 15.63 -1.53 7.22
CA SER A 309 15.22 -0.18 7.57
C SER A 309 16.40 0.76 7.77
N GLY A 310 16.13 2.05 7.94
CA GLY A 310 17.13 3.02 8.35
C GLY A 310 17.84 2.66 9.66
N LEU A 311 17.12 2.01 10.59
CA LEU A 311 17.69 1.52 11.83
C LEU A 311 18.77 0.44 11.61
N HIS A 312 18.50 -0.55 10.74
CA HIS A 312 19.46 -1.59 10.37
C HIS A 312 20.72 -0.99 9.75
N MET A 313 20.57 -0.02 8.85
CA MET A 313 21.69 0.72 8.24
C MET A 313 22.44 1.57 9.27
N GLY A 314 21.72 2.23 10.18
CA GLY A 314 22.29 3.04 11.25
C GLY A 314 23.07 2.20 12.26
N LEU A 315 22.55 1.03 12.64
CA LEU A 315 23.25 0.10 13.53
C LEU A 315 24.54 -0.44 12.87
N LEU A 316 24.43 -0.85 11.60
CA LEU A 316 25.60 -1.31 10.86
C LEU A 316 26.65 -0.18 10.75
N ALA A 317 26.21 1.06 10.47
CA ALA A 317 27.09 2.21 10.46
C ALA A 317 27.77 2.44 11.82
N PHE A 318 27.03 2.34 12.91
CA PHE A 318 27.54 2.49 14.26
C PHE A 318 28.59 1.41 14.61
N LEU A 319 28.31 0.15 14.33
CA LEU A 319 29.22 -0.97 14.60
C LEU A 319 30.50 -0.86 13.76
N LEU A 320 30.37 -0.60 12.44
CA LEU A 320 31.51 -0.43 11.55
C LEU A 320 32.34 0.80 11.92
N HIS A 321 31.66 1.93 12.22
CA HIS A 321 32.36 3.14 12.69
C HIS A 321 33.13 2.88 13.97
N GLY A 322 32.50 2.23 14.97
CA GLY A 322 33.15 1.87 16.23
C GLY A 322 34.40 0.98 16.02
N MET A 323 34.28 -0.02 15.16
CA MET A 323 35.40 -0.92 14.81
C MET A 323 36.52 -0.17 14.09
N VAL A 324 36.21 0.60 13.05
CA VAL A 324 37.21 1.37 12.29
C VAL A 324 37.86 2.42 13.18
N TYR A 325 37.07 3.14 13.97
CA TYR A 325 37.61 4.13 14.92
C TYR A 325 38.52 3.47 15.98
N TRP A 326 38.15 2.28 16.49
CA TRP A 326 38.95 1.51 17.43
C TRP A 326 40.31 1.08 16.83
N LEU A 327 40.36 0.74 15.53
CA LEU A 327 41.60 0.45 14.80
C LEU A 327 42.45 1.71 14.61
N LEU A 328 41.82 2.81 14.11
CA LEU A 328 42.52 4.06 13.81
C LEU A 328 43.17 4.70 15.04
N LYS A 329 42.48 4.65 16.20
CA LYS A 329 42.99 5.23 17.44
C LYS A 329 44.27 4.56 17.99
N ARG A 330 44.66 3.42 17.44
CA ARG A 330 45.95 2.74 17.79
C ARG A 330 47.16 3.32 17.06
N CYS A 331 46.93 4.13 16.01
CA CYS A 331 47.96 4.80 15.27
C CYS A 331 48.13 6.25 15.77
N GLN A 332 49.17 6.50 16.57
CA GLN A 332 49.42 7.83 17.15
C GLN A 332 49.62 8.90 16.07
N TRP A 333 50.33 8.57 15.00
CA TRP A 333 50.54 9.50 13.89
C TRP A 333 49.22 9.99 13.29
N LEU A 334 48.27 9.08 13.13
CA LEU A 334 46.95 9.43 12.57
C LEU A 334 46.13 10.34 13.52
N LEU A 335 46.22 10.07 14.82
CA LEU A 335 45.55 10.91 15.85
C LEU A 335 46.10 12.35 15.91
N MET A 336 47.39 12.50 15.64
CA MET A 336 48.07 13.81 15.64
C MET A 336 47.77 14.65 14.40
N HIS A 337 47.51 14.04 13.24
CA HIS A 337 47.39 14.74 11.97
C HIS A 337 45.93 14.79 11.40
N THR A 338 45.02 14.01 11.94
CA THR A 338 43.68 13.90 11.37
C THR A 338 42.60 13.81 12.44
N ASN A 339 41.37 14.19 12.06
CA ASN A 339 40.19 13.87 12.87
C ASN A 339 39.84 12.39 12.66
N ALA A 340 40.35 11.51 13.57
CA ALA A 340 40.19 10.06 13.48
C ALA A 340 38.69 9.63 13.43
N SER A 341 37.79 10.36 14.07
CA SER A 341 36.33 10.06 14.02
C SER A 341 35.74 10.36 12.64
N ALA A 342 36.07 11.51 12.05
CA ALA A 342 35.61 11.85 10.69
C ALA A 342 36.22 10.89 9.65
N LEU A 343 37.52 10.53 9.79
CA LEU A 343 38.15 9.55 8.91
C LEU A 343 37.49 8.16 9.04
N ALA A 344 37.22 7.72 10.28
CA ALA A 344 36.50 6.45 10.50
C ALA A 344 35.12 6.44 9.83
N LEU A 345 34.39 7.55 9.88
CA LEU A 345 33.08 7.67 9.23
C LEU A 345 33.22 7.65 7.71
N CYS A 346 34.22 8.33 7.14
CA CYS A 346 34.51 8.28 5.71
C CYS A 346 34.84 6.87 5.23
N LEU A 347 35.66 6.12 5.99
CA LEU A 347 35.98 4.74 5.69
C LEU A 347 34.82 3.77 5.87
N THR A 348 33.85 4.07 6.76
CA THR A 348 32.66 3.26 6.97
C THR A 348 31.68 3.36 5.80
N PHE A 349 31.59 4.51 5.13
CA PHE A 349 30.58 4.75 4.10
C PHE A 349 30.67 3.80 2.88
N PRO A 350 31.86 3.45 2.32
CA PRO A 350 31.97 2.46 1.26
C PRO A 350 31.42 1.08 1.65
N PHE A 351 31.59 0.64 2.89
CA PHE A 351 31.00 -0.62 3.37
C PHE A 351 29.48 -0.57 3.45
N LEU A 352 28.91 0.56 3.92
CA LEU A 352 27.47 0.78 3.89
C LEU A 352 26.92 0.77 2.46
N PHE A 353 27.64 1.40 1.54
CA PHE A 353 27.29 1.42 0.12
C PHE A 353 27.32 0.00 -0.47
N GLY A 354 28.34 -0.78 -0.20
CA GLY A 354 28.44 -2.18 -0.61
C GLY A 354 27.30 -3.04 -0.04
N TYR A 355 27.02 -2.89 1.27
CA TYR A 355 25.89 -3.59 1.89
C TYR A 355 24.55 -3.19 1.29
N ALA A 356 24.34 -1.93 0.92
CA ALA A 356 23.10 -1.51 0.28
C ALA A 356 22.81 -2.28 -1.03
N PHE A 357 23.82 -2.65 -1.81
CA PHE A 357 23.66 -3.53 -2.98
C PHE A 357 23.29 -4.97 -2.57
N ILE A 358 23.91 -5.51 -1.52
CA ILE A 358 23.56 -6.83 -0.97
C ILE A 358 22.14 -6.81 -0.43
N ALA A 359 21.71 -5.74 0.23
CA ALA A 359 20.34 -5.51 0.70
C ALA A 359 19.32 -5.29 -0.44
N GLY A 360 19.78 -5.11 -1.67
CA GLY A 360 18.97 -5.04 -2.90
C GLY A 360 18.54 -3.65 -3.31
N MET A 361 19.12 -2.58 -2.77
CA MET A 361 18.81 -1.18 -3.10
C MET A 361 17.30 -0.87 -3.06
N ASN A 362 16.58 -1.56 -2.18
CA ASN A 362 15.16 -1.30 -1.97
C ASN A 362 14.95 0.14 -1.46
N ALA A 363 13.77 0.72 -1.71
CA ALA A 363 13.49 2.11 -1.36
C ALA A 363 13.85 2.51 0.10
N PRO A 364 13.61 1.71 1.16
CA PRO A 364 14.06 2.03 2.50
C PRO A 364 15.59 2.09 2.65
N VAL A 365 16.30 1.13 2.05
CA VAL A 365 17.79 1.05 2.10
C VAL A 365 18.40 2.23 1.36
N PHE A 366 17.88 2.56 0.17
CA PHE A 366 18.35 3.69 -0.63
C PHE A 366 18.18 5.03 0.10
N ARG A 367 17.04 5.25 0.79
CA ARG A 367 16.85 6.43 1.64
C ARG A 367 17.85 6.48 2.78
N ALA A 368 18.03 5.36 3.50
CA ALA A 368 18.96 5.30 4.62
C ALA A 368 20.41 5.59 4.17
N LEU A 369 20.79 5.10 3.01
CA LEU A 369 22.10 5.37 2.42
C LEU A 369 22.30 6.86 2.09
N ILE A 370 21.29 7.50 1.47
CA ILE A 370 21.34 8.94 1.18
C ILE A 370 21.41 9.75 2.48
N MET A 371 20.60 9.41 3.49
CA MET A 371 20.62 10.08 4.79
C MET A 371 21.98 9.89 5.49
N ALA A 372 22.57 8.69 5.45
CA ALA A 372 23.90 8.44 5.98
C ALA A 372 24.97 9.27 5.24
N GLY A 373 24.87 9.40 3.93
CA GLY A 373 25.76 10.26 3.13
C GLY A 373 25.65 11.74 3.50
N PHE A 374 24.44 12.27 3.67
CA PHE A 374 24.24 13.64 4.15
C PHE A 374 24.71 13.82 5.59
N PHE A 375 24.51 12.84 6.45
CA PHE A 375 25.03 12.90 7.82
C PHE A 375 26.56 12.91 7.83
N LEU A 376 27.21 12.08 7.01
CA LEU A 376 28.67 12.09 6.81
C LEU A 376 29.15 13.48 6.34
N LEU A 377 28.50 14.03 5.32
CA LEU A 377 28.82 15.35 4.80
C LEU A 377 28.67 16.44 5.90
N ALA A 378 27.62 16.33 6.69
CA ALA A 378 27.37 17.27 7.78
C ALA A 378 28.41 17.17 8.90
N VAL A 379 28.92 15.97 9.20
CA VAL A 379 30.03 15.79 10.17
C VAL A 379 31.30 16.40 9.63
N VAL A 380 31.62 16.16 8.35
CA VAL A 380 32.82 16.75 7.71
C VAL A 380 32.73 18.28 7.68
N CYS A 381 31.53 18.83 7.47
CA CYS A 381 31.28 20.28 7.47
C CYS A 381 31.01 20.87 8.86
N ASN A 382 31.11 20.10 9.96
CA ASN A 382 30.76 20.49 11.33
C ASN A 382 29.33 21.02 11.51
N ARG A 383 28.35 20.42 10.76
CA ARG A 383 26.92 20.83 10.74
C ARG A 383 25.96 19.72 11.17
N GLN A 384 26.41 18.71 11.90
CA GLN A 384 25.63 17.54 12.31
C GLN A 384 24.41 17.85 13.19
N HIS A 385 24.34 19.04 13.76
CA HIS A 385 23.22 19.45 14.65
C HIS A 385 21.98 19.96 13.89
N GLN A 386 22.06 20.12 12.57
CA GLN A 386 20.98 20.66 11.73
C GLN A 386 20.09 19.56 11.13
N LEU A 387 19.46 18.73 11.97
CA LEU A 387 18.68 17.54 11.56
C LEU A 387 17.61 17.84 10.51
N PHE A 388 16.87 18.94 10.64
CA PHE A 388 15.82 19.28 9.67
C PHE A 388 16.37 19.63 8.29
N HIS A 389 17.53 20.28 8.22
CA HIS A 389 18.19 20.58 6.95
C HIS A 389 18.72 19.29 6.27
N LEU A 390 19.22 18.35 7.07
CA LEU A 390 19.65 17.05 6.58
C LEU A 390 18.47 16.25 6.00
N LEU A 391 17.33 16.24 6.71
CA LEU A 391 16.12 15.60 6.23
C LEU A 391 15.59 16.25 4.96
N ALA A 392 15.63 17.59 4.88
CA ALA A 392 15.22 18.34 3.69
C ALA A 392 16.13 18.04 2.49
N ALA A 393 17.44 18.07 2.67
CA ALA A 393 18.39 17.73 1.62
C ALA A 393 18.19 16.29 1.11
N ALA A 394 18.01 15.34 2.03
CA ALA A 394 17.73 13.96 1.67
C ALA A 394 16.41 13.80 0.91
N ALA A 395 15.35 14.50 1.35
CA ALA A 395 14.06 14.49 0.65
C ALA A 395 14.17 15.05 -0.76
N LEU A 396 14.84 16.19 -0.92
CA LEU A 396 15.04 16.84 -2.21
C LEU A 396 15.77 15.92 -3.20
N VAL A 397 16.89 15.32 -2.78
CA VAL A 397 17.66 14.40 -3.65
C VAL A 397 16.85 13.14 -3.96
N LEU A 398 16.16 12.57 -2.99
CA LEU A 398 15.32 11.39 -3.22
C LEU A 398 14.21 11.65 -4.24
N LEU A 399 13.54 12.80 -4.15
CA LEU A 399 12.47 13.18 -5.05
C LEU A 399 12.98 13.64 -6.41
N ALA A 400 14.17 14.21 -6.48
CA ALA A 400 14.85 14.48 -7.73
C ALA A 400 15.22 13.20 -8.49
N LEU A 401 15.62 12.13 -7.78
CA LEU A 401 15.94 10.85 -8.40
C LEU A 401 14.69 9.97 -8.65
N HIS A 402 13.71 10.02 -7.77
CA HIS A 402 12.50 9.21 -7.80
C HIS A 402 11.26 10.04 -7.43
N PRO A 403 10.72 10.87 -8.34
CA PRO A 403 9.61 11.79 -8.02
C PRO A 403 8.34 11.09 -7.56
N LEU A 404 8.05 9.88 -8.06
CA LEU A 404 6.89 9.08 -7.65
C LEU A 404 7.00 8.51 -6.24
N ALA A 405 8.18 8.58 -5.61
CA ALA A 405 8.36 8.11 -4.23
C ALA A 405 7.48 8.88 -3.24
N LEU A 406 7.18 10.16 -3.49
CA LEU A 406 6.29 11.00 -2.66
C LEU A 406 4.94 10.33 -2.38
N PHE A 407 4.39 9.61 -3.35
CA PHE A 407 3.07 8.97 -3.26
C PHE A 407 3.12 7.56 -2.65
N THR A 408 4.29 7.09 -2.24
CA THR A 408 4.44 5.75 -1.64
C THR A 408 4.33 5.81 -0.11
N ALA A 409 3.61 4.83 0.47
CA ALA A 409 3.55 4.65 1.93
C ALA A 409 4.94 4.62 2.57
N SER A 410 5.91 4.00 1.89
CA SER A 410 7.27 3.84 2.37
C SER A 410 8.00 5.18 2.57
N PHE A 411 7.84 6.15 1.66
CA PHE A 411 8.40 7.48 1.80
C PHE A 411 7.69 8.26 2.91
N GLN A 412 6.36 8.32 2.86
CA GLN A 412 5.53 9.09 3.78
C GLN A 412 5.73 8.65 5.24
N LEU A 413 5.66 7.34 5.52
CA LEU A 413 5.86 6.81 6.87
C LEU A 413 7.28 7.05 7.40
N SER A 414 8.31 6.91 6.54
CA SER A 414 9.69 7.11 6.97
C SER A 414 9.97 8.57 7.36
N PHE A 415 9.55 9.52 6.53
CA PHE A 415 9.75 10.95 6.84
C PHE A 415 8.89 11.41 8.01
N ALA A 416 7.64 10.95 8.13
CA ALA A 416 6.78 11.24 9.27
C ALA A 416 7.39 10.74 10.60
N ALA A 417 7.93 9.51 10.62
CA ALA A 417 8.61 8.97 11.79
C ALA A 417 9.86 9.81 12.18
N LEU A 418 10.71 10.11 11.19
CA LEU A 418 11.95 10.87 11.42
C LEU A 418 11.67 12.30 11.89
N ILE A 419 10.67 12.97 11.33
CA ILE A 419 10.24 14.30 11.78
C ILE A 419 9.73 14.24 13.22
N ALA A 420 8.90 13.25 13.56
CA ALA A 420 8.39 13.08 14.92
C ALA A 420 9.50 12.82 15.94
N ILE A 421 10.47 11.97 15.60
CA ILE A 421 11.67 11.71 16.42
C ILE A 421 12.50 12.99 16.57
N ALA A 422 12.74 13.74 15.49
CA ALA A 422 13.50 14.99 15.53
C ALA A 422 12.83 16.05 16.42
N LEU A 423 11.49 16.10 16.45
CA LEU A 423 10.72 17.02 17.30
C LEU A 423 10.83 16.69 18.80
N ILE A 424 10.92 15.41 19.20
CA ILE A 424 11.00 15.01 20.59
C ILE A 424 12.45 15.01 21.12
N THR A 425 13.46 14.87 20.25
CA THR A 425 14.89 14.75 20.61
C THR A 425 15.39 15.86 21.55
N PRO A 426 15.08 17.17 21.35
CA PRO A 426 15.52 18.23 22.29
C PRO A 426 14.96 18.04 23.71
N SER A 427 13.72 17.55 23.83
CA SER A 427 13.09 17.30 25.14
C SER A 427 13.75 16.12 25.86
N LEU A 428 14.11 15.07 25.12
CA LEU A 428 14.82 13.91 25.66
C LEU A 428 16.23 14.30 26.12
N HIS A 429 16.92 15.17 25.38
CA HIS A 429 18.24 15.66 25.75
C HIS A 429 18.20 16.48 27.03
N THR A 430 17.20 17.35 27.21
CA THR A 430 17.03 18.11 28.47
C THR A 430 16.71 17.20 29.64
N LEU A 431 15.91 16.16 29.45
CA LEU A 431 15.64 15.13 30.46
C LEU A 431 16.92 14.41 30.90
N HIS A 432 17.77 14.05 29.96
CA HIS A 432 19.06 13.37 30.21
C HIS A 432 20.04 14.28 30.97
N ARG A 433 20.16 15.54 30.54
CA ARG A 433 21.03 16.54 31.23
C ARG A 433 20.61 16.80 32.67
N ARG A 434 19.30 16.98 32.94
CA ARG A 434 18.77 17.19 34.31
C ARG A 434 19.04 16.03 35.26
N GLN A 435 19.18 14.81 34.70
CA GLN A 435 19.48 13.63 35.52
C GLN A 435 21.00 13.36 35.68
N GLN A 436 21.83 13.88 34.81
CA GLN A 436 23.29 13.79 34.94
C GLN A 436 23.85 14.78 35.95
N SER A 437 23.18 15.91 36.19
CA SER A 437 23.59 16.91 37.17
C SER A 437 23.28 16.54 38.62
N GLY A 438 22.55 15.45 38.90
CA GLY A 438 22.32 14.89 40.23
C GLY A 438 23.11 13.58 40.39
N ASN A 439 23.73 13.40 41.55
CA ASN A 439 24.50 12.16 41.90
C ASN A 439 23.55 10.94 42.09
N LYS A 440 22.79 10.60 41.02
CA LYS A 440 21.80 9.52 41.05
C LYS A 440 22.45 8.20 40.59
N GLY A 441 22.23 7.14 41.38
CA GLY A 441 22.87 5.83 41.24
C GLY A 441 22.59 5.14 39.90
N ILE A 442 23.26 4.05 39.66
CA ILE A 442 23.21 3.17 38.48
C ILE A 442 21.76 2.80 38.08
N ILE A 443 20.87 2.60 39.06
CA ILE A 443 19.45 2.24 38.84
C ILE A 443 18.74 3.28 37.99
N THR A 444 19.00 4.59 38.21
CA THR A 444 18.36 5.65 37.39
C THR A 444 18.82 5.61 35.94
N LYS A 445 20.08 5.27 35.66
CA LYS A 445 20.61 5.11 34.29
C LYS A 445 20.03 3.90 33.59
N VAL A 446 19.85 2.79 34.31
CA VAL A 446 19.26 1.54 33.80
C VAL A 446 17.79 1.72 33.39
N ILE A 447 17.02 2.50 34.17
CA ILE A 447 15.59 2.77 33.86
C ILE A 447 15.44 3.80 32.74
N LEU A 448 16.36 4.77 32.66
CA LEU A 448 16.26 5.88 31.69
C LEU A 448 16.43 5.44 30.24
N TRP A 449 17.26 4.43 29.99
CA TRP A 449 17.52 3.93 28.63
C TRP A 449 16.26 3.30 27.98
N PRO A 450 15.57 2.32 28.59
CA PRO A 450 14.35 1.76 28.04
C PRO A 450 13.22 2.79 27.99
N LEU A 451 13.12 3.70 28.95
CA LEU A 451 12.14 4.79 28.91
C LEU A 451 12.36 5.72 27.70
N THR A 452 13.62 6.07 27.42
CA THR A 452 13.96 6.89 26.24
C THR A 452 13.63 6.16 24.94
N ALA A 453 13.97 4.88 24.83
CA ALA A 453 13.64 4.04 23.68
C ALA A 453 12.12 3.92 23.49
N PHE A 454 11.37 3.73 24.58
CA PHE A 454 9.91 3.71 24.56
C PHE A 454 9.32 5.04 24.05
N LEU A 455 9.80 6.18 24.57
CA LEU A 455 9.32 7.50 24.16
C LEU A 455 9.64 7.80 22.68
N ILE A 456 10.79 7.37 22.17
CA ILE A 456 11.15 7.48 20.76
C ILE A 456 10.19 6.62 19.90
N SER A 457 9.94 5.38 20.32
CA SER A 457 9.02 4.48 19.62
C SER A 457 7.59 5.01 19.65
N LEU A 458 7.14 5.57 20.76
CA LEU A 458 5.83 6.20 20.90
C LEU A 458 5.69 7.44 20.00
N ALA A 459 6.72 8.30 19.96
CA ALA A 459 6.74 9.47 19.08
C ALA A 459 6.69 9.08 17.60
N ALA A 460 7.48 8.08 17.18
CA ALA A 460 7.44 7.56 15.83
C ALA A 460 6.07 6.98 15.47
N THR A 461 5.46 6.24 16.40
CA THR A 461 4.11 5.67 16.23
C THR A 461 3.07 6.79 16.10
N ALA A 462 3.10 7.78 16.97
CA ALA A 462 2.19 8.93 16.89
C ALA A 462 2.38 9.72 15.59
N GLY A 463 3.62 9.98 15.17
CA GLY A 463 3.90 10.69 13.92
C GLY A 463 3.43 9.92 12.67
N THR A 464 3.41 8.59 12.71
CA THR A 464 3.02 7.76 11.56
C THR A 464 1.56 7.30 11.59
N LEU A 465 0.87 7.41 12.72
CA LEU A 465 -0.45 6.82 12.95
C LEU A 465 -1.49 7.12 11.86
N PRO A 466 -1.77 8.39 11.48
CA PRO A 466 -2.82 8.66 10.49
C PRO A 466 -2.46 8.12 9.11
N LEU A 467 -1.19 8.12 8.71
CA LEU A 467 -0.73 7.55 7.45
C LEU A 467 -0.78 6.02 7.48
N LEU A 468 -0.46 5.41 8.63
CA LEU A 468 -0.56 3.96 8.82
C LEU A 468 -2.03 3.50 8.68
N LEU A 469 -2.97 4.21 9.29
CA LEU A 469 -4.39 3.94 9.16
C LEU A 469 -4.90 4.15 7.74
N TYR A 470 -4.41 5.17 7.06
CA TYR A 470 -4.78 5.46 5.67
C TYR A 470 -4.34 4.35 4.70
N HIS A 471 -3.11 3.82 4.87
CA HIS A 471 -2.56 2.83 3.95
C HIS A 471 -2.90 1.38 4.31
N PHE A 472 -3.08 1.07 5.59
CA PHE A 472 -3.18 -0.32 6.06
C PHE A 472 -4.43 -0.61 6.89
N ASN A 473 -5.20 0.41 7.29
CA ASN A 473 -6.41 0.28 8.13
C ASN A 473 -6.17 -0.47 9.45
N ARG A 474 -4.93 -0.52 9.93
CA ARG A 474 -4.51 -1.30 11.09
C ARG A 474 -3.41 -0.60 11.85
N PHE A 475 -3.48 -0.60 13.19
CA PHE A 475 -2.36 -0.21 14.05
C PHE A 475 -2.28 -1.11 15.27
N SER A 476 -1.10 -1.15 15.91
CA SER A 476 -0.83 -1.93 17.11
C SER A 476 -0.54 -1.00 18.28
N PRO A 477 -1.43 -0.89 19.28
CA PRO A 477 -1.18 -0.09 20.48
C PRO A 477 -0.01 -0.60 21.30
N ILE A 478 0.22 -1.92 21.31
CA ILE A 478 1.32 -2.57 22.02
C ILE A 478 2.67 -2.44 21.30
N GLY A 479 2.67 -1.93 20.05
CA GLY A 479 3.87 -1.83 19.22
C GLY A 479 5.05 -1.12 19.86
N PRO A 480 4.89 0.07 20.50
CA PRO A 480 5.98 0.76 21.19
C PRO A 480 6.65 -0.08 22.29
N LEU A 481 5.88 -0.89 23.00
CA LEU A 481 6.39 -1.80 24.03
C LEU A 481 7.10 -3.01 23.40
N MET A 482 6.50 -3.60 22.36
CA MET A 482 7.09 -4.76 21.68
C MET A 482 8.40 -4.40 20.97
N ASN A 483 8.57 -3.18 20.49
CA ASN A 483 9.82 -2.73 19.91
C ASN A 483 10.99 -2.78 20.91
N LEU A 484 10.74 -2.54 22.21
CA LEU A 484 11.79 -2.65 23.26
C LEU A 484 12.38 -4.05 23.38
N VAL A 485 11.62 -5.08 23.00
CA VAL A 485 12.05 -6.48 23.12
C VAL A 485 12.47 -7.07 21.78
N ILE A 486 11.66 -6.87 20.74
CA ILE A 486 11.88 -7.48 19.43
C ILE A 486 13.04 -6.82 18.67
N GLU A 487 13.17 -5.49 18.79
CA GLU A 487 14.26 -4.75 18.13
C GLU A 487 15.66 -5.19 18.60
N PRO A 488 15.94 -5.34 19.91
CA PRO A 488 17.21 -5.93 20.37
C PRO A 488 17.48 -7.33 19.82
N LEU A 489 16.50 -8.22 19.81
CA LEU A 489 16.66 -9.58 19.31
C LEU A 489 17.00 -9.61 17.83
N LEU A 490 16.30 -8.82 17.02
CA LEU A 490 16.50 -8.78 15.57
C LEU A 490 17.74 -7.96 15.18
N CYS A 491 17.90 -6.77 15.75
CA CYS A 491 18.90 -5.80 15.29
C CYS A 491 20.24 -5.95 15.98
N PHE A 492 20.28 -6.30 17.29
CA PHE A 492 21.56 -6.38 18.03
C PHE A 492 22.11 -7.79 18.15
N ILE A 493 21.29 -8.82 17.91
CA ILE A 493 21.75 -10.23 17.97
C ILE A 493 21.69 -10.87 16.59
N ALA A 494 20.51 -11.04 16.01
CA ALA A 494 20.35 -11.82 14.78
C ALA A 494 21.01 -11.17 13.56
N LEU A 495 20.84 -9.86 13.37
CA LEU A 495 21.40 -9.14 12.22
C LEU A 495 22.95 -9.11 12.23
N PRO A 496 23.65 -8.75 13.32
CA PRO A 496 25.11 -8.77 13.36
C PRO A 496 25.69 -10.16 13.13
N LEU A 497 25.13 -11.19 13.78
CA LEU A 497 25.57 -12.58 13.59
C LEU A 497 25.32 -13.06 12.14
N GLY A 498 24.18 -12.69 11.55
CA GLY A 498 23.88 -13.00 10.16
C GLY A 498 24.81 -12.27 9.17
N LEU A 499 25.14 -11.00 9.43
CA LEU A 499 26.12 -10.25 8.61
C LEU A 499 27.53 -10.82 8.74
N LEU A 500 27.90 -11.24 9.94
CA LEU A 500 29.20 -11.91 10.19
C LEU A 500 29.26 -13.28 9.50
N ALA A 501 28.14 -14.02 9.46
CA ALA A 501 28.02 -15.32 8.80
C ALA A 501 28.11 -15.22 7.26
N ALA A 502 27.61 -14.13 6.67
CA ALA A 502 27.46 -13.99 5.22
C ALA A 502 28.74 -14.20 4.41
N PRO A 503 29.94 -13.68 4.77
CA PRO A 503 31.18 -13.96 4.06
C PRO A 503 31.58 -15.44 4.10
N PHE A 504 31.26 -16.15 5.19
CA PHE A 504 31.63 -17.55 5.39
C PHE A 504 30.76 -18.53 4.61
N VAL A 505 29.66 -18.11 4.03
CA VAL A 505 28.77 -18.95 3.21
C VAL A 505 29.51 -19.67 2.09
N THR A 506 30.55 -19.03 1.52
CA THR A 506 31.36 -19.60 0.42
C THR A 506 32.70 -20.18 0.85
N VAL A 507 33.29 -19.68 1.93
CA VAL A 507 34.66 -20.02 2.35
C VAL A 507 34.67 -21.08 3.46
N ALA A 508 33.75 -20.95 4.42
CA ALA A 508 33.69 -21.87 5.58
C ALA A 508 32.21 -22.12 5.97
N PRO A 509 31.48 -22.96 5.21
CA PRO A 509 30.04 -23.19 5.41
C PRO A 509 29.67 -23.63 6.82
N LYS A 510 30.48 -24.42 7.50
CA LYS A 510 30.26 -24.87 8.90
C LYS A 510 30.22 -23.69 9.88
N VAL A 511 31.13 -22.70 9.70
CA VAL A 511 31.19 -21.47 10.51
C VAL A 511 29.93 -20.64 10.25
N ALA A 512 29.51 -20.53 8.98
CA ALA A 512 28.29 -19.83 8.62
C ALA A 512 27.04 -20.47 9.28
N ILE A 513 26.93 -21.82 9.24
CA ILE A 513 25.83 -22.54 9.89
C ILE A 513 25.81 -22.26 11.40
N PHE A 514 26.97 -22.33 12.08
CA PHE A 514 27.06 -22.05 13.50
C PHE A 514 26.58 -20.63 13.85
N LEU A 515 27.06 -19.60 13.13
CA LEU A 515 26.69 -18.21 13.35
C LEU A 515 25.19 -17.94 13.06
N PHE A 516 24.68 -18.50 11.96
CA PHE A 516 23.25 -18.43 11.66
C PHE A 516 22.39 -19.15 12.70
N SER A 517 22.85 -20.26 13.24
CA SER A 517 22.15 -20.98 14.30
C SER A 517 22.09 -20.16 15.58
N CYS A 518 23.23 -19.58 16.02
CA CYS A 518 23.27 -18.73 17.20
C CYS A 518 22.30 -17.52 17.09
N GLY A 519 22.32 -16.79 15.98
CA GLY A 519 21.34 -15.70 15.78
C GLY A 519 19.94 -16.19 15.50
N GLY A 520 19.79 -17.43 15.02
CA GLY A 520 18.50 -18.09 14.79
C GLY A 520 17.68 -18.29 16.06
N TYR A 521 18.33 -18.51 17.22
CA TYR A 521 17.64 -18.56 18.51
C TYR A 521 16.95 -17.23 18.83
N ALA A 522 17.58 -16.09 18.54
CA ALA A 522 16.97 -14.78 18.72
C ALA A 522 15.78 -14.56 17.78
N LEU A 523 15.87 -15.05 16.53
CA LEU A 523 14.76 -14.98 15.57
C LEU A 523 13.57 -15.85 16.00
N ARG A 524 13.82 -17.04 16.50
CA ARG A 524 12.77 -17.93 17.06
C ARG A 524 12.12 -17.31 18.27
N ALA A 525 12.89 -16.72 19.19
CA ALA A 525 12.35 -16.02 20.35
C ALA A 525 11.45 -14.87 19.92
N ALA A 526 11.85 -14.08 18.91
CA ALA A 526 11.05 -13.00 18.34
C ALA A 526 9.76 -13.51 17.70
N ASP A 527 9.81 -14.63 16.96
CA ASP A 527 8.62 -15.26 16.35
C ASP A 527 7.63 -15.75 17.42
N ILE A 528 8.11 -16.44 18.47
CA ILE A 528 7.28 -16.88 19.58
C ILE A 528 6.62 -15.70 20.30
N LEU A 529 7.39 -14.65 20.60
CA LEU A 529 6.87 -13.46 21.28
C LEU A 529 5.83 -12.73 20.44
N THR A 530 6.08 -12.55 19.14
CA THR A 530 5.11 -11.91 18.23
C THR A 530 3.86 -12.75 18.05
N THR A 531 3.97 -14.08 18.00
CA THR A 531 2.84 -15.01 17.93
C THR A 531 1.97 -14.92 19.18
N LYS A 532 2.57 -14.98 20.37
CA LYS A 532 1.82 -14.84 21.65
C LYS A 532 1.19 -13.45 21.76
N THR A 533 1.91 -12.40 21.38
CA THR A 533 1.38 -11.04 21.40
C THR A 533 0.21 -10.87 20.43
N ALA A 534 0.25 -11.50 19.26
CA ALA A 534 -0.83 -11.42 18.27
C ALA A 534 -2.15 -12.04 18.77
N GLN A 535 -2.08 -12.94 19.75
CA GLN A 535 -3.26 -13.59 20.39
C GLN A 535 -3.89 -12.71 21.47
N LEU A 536 -3.19 -11.69 21.98
CA LEU A 536 -3.74 -10.80 23.00
C LEU A 536 -4.90 -9.98 22.45
N PRO A 537 -5.96 -9.76 23.22
CA PRO A 537 -7.02 -8.84 22.85
C PRO A 537 -6.44 -7.43 22.65
N LEU A 538 -6.88 -6.74 21.63
CA LEU A 538 -6.39 -5.39 21.26
C LEU A 538 -4.90 -5.31 20.86
N ALA A 539 -4.21 -6.42 20.67
CA ALA A 539 -2.84 -6.39 20.13
C ALA A 539 -2.76 -5.59 18.81
N SER A 540 -3.80 -5.67 17.99
CA SER A 540 -3.95 -4.80 16.82
C SER A 540 -5.41 -4.41 16.60
N ILE A 541 -5.59 -3.13 16.28
CA ILE A 541 -6.90 -2.54 16.02
C ILE A 541 -7.02 -2.27 14.53
N TRP A 542 -8.10 -2.79 13.92
CA TRP A 542 -8.49 -2.46 12.55
C TRP A 542 -9.50 -1.31 12.59
N THR A 543 -9.40 -0.38 11.65
CA THR A 543 -10.26 0.81 11.65
C THR A 543 -10.57 1.30 10.24
N ILE A 544 -11.57 2.17 10.15
CA ILE A 544 -11.95 2.85 8.91
C ILE A 544 -10.79 3.68 8.35
N THR A 545 -10.84 3.91 7.04
CA THR A 545 -9.85 4.76 6.37
C THR A 545 -10.08 6.23 6.74
N PRO A 546 -9.11 6.94 7.35
CA PRO A 546 -9.27 8.34 7.68
C PRO A 546 -9.40 9.21 6.42
N ALA A 547 -10.24 10.23 6.48
CA ALA A 547 -10.34 11.22 5.43
C ALA A 547 -9.13 12.15 5.42
N SER A 548 -8.84 12.78 4.28
CA SER A 548 -7.70 13.70 4.16
C SER A 548 -7.78 14.89 5.14
N GLY A 549 -9.01 15.39 5.42
CA GLY A 549 -9.24 16.42 6.41
C GLY A 549 -8.91 15.97 7.84
N GLU A 550 -9.22 14.71 8.19
CA GLU A 550 -8.88 14.12 9.50
C GLU A 550 -7.36 14.02 9.68
N ILE A 551 -6.64 13.60 8.63
CA ILE A 551 -5.17 13.54 8.63
C ILE A 551 -4.57 14.94 8.80
N ALA A 552 -5.09 15.93 8.07
CA ALA A 552 -4.63 17.31 8.17
C ALA A 552 -4.88 17.90 9.57
N THR A 553 -6.06 17.69 10.13
CA THR A 553 -6.42 18.12 11.49
C THR A 553 -5.50 17.48 12.54
N TYR A 554 -5.23 16.18 12.42
CA TYR A 554 -4.33 15.47 13.35
C TYR A 554 -2.93 16.08 13.35
N TYR A 555 -2.32 16.32 12.18
CA TYR A 555 -0.98 16.93 12.11
C TYR A 555 -0.98 18.39 12.54
N LEU A 556 -2.04 19.14 12.28
CA LEU A 556 -2.19 20.50 12.80
C LEU A 556 -2.23 20.51 14.33
N LEU A 557 -2.95 19.58 14.96
CA LEU A 557 -3.01 19.46 16.41
C LEU A 557 -1.67 19.06 17.00
N ILE A 558 -0.92 18.14 16.41
CA ILE A 558 0.46 17.83 16.83
C ILE A 558 1.35 19.09 16.74
N PHE A 559 1.22 19.85 15.67
CA PHE A 559 1.98 21.10 15.51
C PHE A 559 1.64 22.13 16.57
N LEU A 560 0.37 22.38 16.84
CA LEU A 560 -0.09 23.29 17.86
C LEU A 560 0.33 22.83 19.27
N PHE A 561 0.24 21.52 19.54
CA PHE A 561 0.73 20.90 20.77
C PHE A 561 2.23 21.16 21.00
N TRP A 562 3.03 21.10 19.93
CA TRP A 562 4.46 21.39 20.02
C TRP A 562 4.76 22.88 20.24
N LYS A 563 3.92 23.79 19.74
CA LYS A 563 4.11 25.26 19.75
C LYS A 563 3.68 25.91 21.04
N ILE A 564 2.61 25.44 21.69
CA ILE A 564 2.02 26.11 22.86
C ILE A 564 2.89 25.86 24.09
N PRO A 565 3.24 26.92 24.87
CA PRO A 565 4.04 26.77 26.09
C PRO A 565 3.35 25.86 27.10
N ARG A 566 4.07 24.84 27.57
CA ARG A 566 3.53 23.76 28.44
C ARG A 566 3.07 24.22 29.82
N GLN A 567 3.50 25.38 30.28
CA GLN A 567 3.23 25.90 31.64
C GLN A 567 1.92 26.69 31.74
N THR A 568 1.21 26.94 30.65
CA THR A 568 0.01 27.78 30.64
C THR A 568 -1.26 26.94 30.79
N ILE A 569 -2.27 27.48 31.47
CA ILE A 569 -3.63 26.94 31.55
C ILE A 569 -4.19 26.75 30.14
N LYS A 570 -3.82 27.62 29.20
CA LYS A 570 -4.16 27.56 27.78
C LYS A 570 -3.71 26.26 27.14
N TYR A 571 -2.55 25.70 27.52
CA TYR A 571 -2.04 24.44 27.04
C TYR A 571 -2.92 23.24 27.46
N ARG A 572 -3.35 23.22 28.74
CA ARG A 572 -4.24 22.16 29.25
C ARG A 572 -5.62 22.21 28.58
N LEU A 573 -6.18 23.41 28.44
CA LEU A 573 -7.46 23.64 27.75
C LEU A 573 -7.36 23.25 26.27
N PHE A 574 -6.23 23.59 25.63
CA PHE A 574 -5.99 23.22 24.23
C PHE A 574 -5.91 21.70 24.05
N ILE A 575 -5.18 20.96 24.93
CA ILE A 575 -5.11 19.50 24.87
C ILE A 575 -6.50 18.91 25.05
N ALA A 576 -7.26 19.34 26.06
CA ALA A 576 -8.60 18.86 26.32
C ALA A 576 -9.53 19.15 25.14
N GLY A 577 -9.53 20.38 24.62
CA GLY A 577 -10.33 20.76 23.44
C GLY A 577 -9.93 19.99 22.17
N SER A 578 -8.63 19.74 21.97
CA SER A 578 -8.14 18.94 20.83
C SER A 578 -8.54 17.48 20.93
N ALA A 579 -8.46 16.89 22.12
CA ALA A 579 -8.91 15.52 22.35
C ALA A 579 -10.41 15.39 22.14
N ILE A 580 -11.22 16.35 22.63
CA ILE A 580 -12.66 16.41 22.41
C ILE A 580 -12.97 16.57 20.92
N LEU A 581 -12.27 17.47 20.22
CA LEU A 581 -12.45 17.71 18.80
C LEU A 581 -12.13 16.46 17.97
N LEU A 582 -11.04 15.76 18.25
CA LEU A 582 -10.67 14.52 17.58
C LEU A 582 -11.68 13.42 17.87
N LEU A 583 -12.11 13.27 19.12
CA LEU A 583 -13.13 12.30 19.50
C LEU A 583 -14.47 12.61 18.82
N PHE A 584 -14.90 13.89 18.83
CA PHE A 584 -16.11 14.33 18.14
C PHE A 584 -16.00 14.10 16.64
N HIS A 585 -14.86 14.46 16.02
CA HIS A 585 -14.65 14.26 14.59
C HIS A 585 -14.65 12.79 14.20
N PHE A 586 -14.02 11.92 14.99
CA PHE A 586 -14.03 10.47 14.80
C PHE A 586 -15.44 9.88 14.99
N THR A 587 -16.14 10.24 16.06
CA THR A 587 -17.52 9.78 16.33
C THR A 587 -18.50 10.34 15.31
N ALA A 588 -18.42 11.63 14.99
CA ALA A 588 -19.22 12.25 13.94
C ALA A 588 -18.97 11.56 12.59
N GLY A 589 -17.69 11.27 12.26
CA GLY A 589 -17.33 10.52 11.06
C GLY A 589 -17.93 9.11 11.00
N LEU A 590 -18.18 8.46 12.14
CA LEU A 590 -18.84 7.15 12.22
C LEU A 590 -20.36 7.25 12.15
N TYR A 591 -20.97 8.24 12.79
CA TYR A 591 -22.42 8.32 12.97
C TYR A 591 -23.09 9.33 12.04
N LEU A 592 -22.40 10.44 11.69
CA LEU A 592 -22.97 11.48 10.83
C LEU A 592 -23.40 10.94 9.45
N PRO A 593 -22.64 10.06 8.76
CA PRO A 593 -23.10 9.47 7.50
C PRO A 593 -24.42 8.72 7.67
N LYS A 594 -24.59 7.98 8.79
CA LYS A 594 -25.85 7.28 9.09
C LYS A 594 -27.00 8.27 9.36
N ILE A 595 -26.73 9.31 10.14
CA ILE A 595 -27.71 10.35 10.47
C ILE A 595 -28.06 11.17 9.22
N VAL A 596 -27.09 11.53 8.41
CA VAL A 596 -27.29 12.29 7.17
C VAL A 596 -28.02 11.43 6.12
N HIS A 597 -27.71 10.13 6.01
CA HIS A 597 -28.50 9.21 5.18
C HIS A 597 -29.98 9.15 5.60
N VAL A 598 -30.25 9.20 6.89
CA VAL A 598 -31.63 9.23 7.42
C VAL A 598 -32.31 10.57 7.12
N HIS A 599 -31.58 11.70 7.07
CA HIS A 599 -32.18 13.05 6.91
C HIS A 599 -32.16 13.60 5.47
N GLN A 600 -31.19 13.19 4.61
CA GLN A 600 -31.09 13.73 3.24
C GLN A 600 -31.90 13.00 2.17
N GLY A 601 -33.04 12.42 2.53
CA GLY A 601 -33.89 11.70 1.59
C GLY A 601 -33.43 10.28 1.35
N LYS A 602 -34.16 9.37 1.93
CA LYS A 602 -34.04 7.91 1.91
C LYS A 602 -33.64 7.38 0.52
N LYS A 603 -32.34 7.21 0.25
CA LYS A 603 -31.85 6.60 -0.98
C LYS A 603 -31.20 5.27 -0.65
N ALA A 604 -31.63 4.21 -1.31
CA ALA A 604 -30.91 2.95 -1.28
C ALA A 604 -29.73 3.00 -2.27
N ARG A 605 -28.66 2.29 -1.95
CA ARG A 605 -27.45 2.22 -2.76
C ARG A 605 -27.03 0.77 -2.95
N VAL A 606 -26.85 0.37 -4.18
CA VAL A 606 -26.36 -0.95 -4.58
C VAL A 606 -25.00 -0.78 -5.26
N SER A 607 -23.95 -1.39 -4.71
CA SER A 607 -22.57 -1.27 -5.21
C SER A 607 -22.07 -2.61 -5.69
N PHE A 608 -21.86 -2.75 -7.01
CA PHE A 608 -21.27 -3.92 -7.65
C PHE A 608 -19.74 -3.72 -7.73
N LEU A 609 -18.97 -4.52 -7.01
CA LEU A 609 -17.53 -4.32 -6.85
C LEU A 609 -16.72 -5.01 -7.95
N ASP A 610 -15.66 -4.38 -8.45
CA ASP A 610 -14.64 -5.08 -9.23
C ASP A 610 -13.77 -5.91 -8.29
N VAL A 611 -14.12 -7.17 -8.12
CA VAL A 611 -13.37 -8.17 -7.35
C VAL A 611 -12.47 -9.05 -8.23
N GLY A 612 -12.50 -8.80 -9.53
CA GLY A 612 -11.77 -9.58 -10.54
C GLY A 612 -12.53 -10.82 -10.96
N LYS A 613 -12.22 -11.99 -10.39
CA LYS A 613 -13.01 -13.20 -10.61
C LYS A 613 -14.12 -13.30 -9.57
N GLY A 614 -15.33 -13.65 -10.01
CA GLY A 614 -16.49 -13.85 -9.15
C GLY A 614 -17.29 -12.57 -8.90
N SER A 615 -18.17 -12.62 -7.91
CA SER A 615 -19.15 -11.59 -7.61
C SER A 615 -19.02 -11.07 -6.18
N SER A 616 -19.28 -9.76 -5.99
CA SER A 616 -19.50 -9.16 -4.67
C SER A 616 -20.31 -7.89 -4.81
N THR A 617 -21.44 -7.82 -4.10
CA THR A 617 -22.36 -6.70 -4.15
C THR A 617 -22.69 -6.23 -2.74
N LEU A 618 -22.54 -4.92 -2.48
CA LEU A 618 -22.93 -4.29 -1.22
C LEU A 618 -24.25 -3.57 -1.39
N LEU A 619 -25.22 -3.87 -0.52
CA LEU A 619 -26.48 -3.17 -0.37
C LEU A 619 -26.41 -2.26 0.85
N GLU A 620 -26.71 -0.98 0.67
CA GLU A 620 -26.87 0.03 1.73
C GLU A 620 -28.30 0.52 1.65
N LEU A 621 -29.14 0.11 2.61
CA LEU A 621 -30.58 0.37 2.62
C LEU A 621 -30.90 1.68 3.35
N THR A 622 -32.15 2.14 3.26
CA THR A 622 -32.54 3.48 3.72
C THR A 622 -32.59 3.62 5.24
N ASP A 623 -32.69 2.52 5.99
CA ASP A 623 -32.57 2.45 7.44
C ASP A 623 -31.12 2.35 7.94
N GLY A 624 -30.15 2.34 7.01
CA GLY A 624 -28.73 2.16 7.32
C GLY A 624 -28.30 0.69 7.42
N THR A 625 -29.18 -0.26 7.11
CA THR A 625 -28.82 -1.70 7.04
C THR A 625 -27.86 -1.94 5.87
N THR A 626 -26.81 -2.69 6.15
CA THR A 626 -25.77 -3.06 5.20
C THR A 626 -25.73 -4.57 5.01
N ILE A 627 -25.87 -5.02 3.78
CA ILE A 627 -25.89 -6.43 3.40
C ILE A 627 -24.83 -6.66 2.31
N LEU A 628 -23.99 -7.65 2.49
CA LEU A 628 -23.01 -8.06 1.49
C LEU A 628 -23.48 -9.35 0.83
N ILE A 629 -23.60 -9.35 -0.48
CA ILE A 629 -23.89 -10.55 -1.30
C ILE A 629 -22.60 -10.99 -1.95
N ASP A 630 -22.13 -12.19 -1.63
CA ASP A 630 -20.92 -12.81 -2.09
C ASP A 630 -19.60 -12.05 -1.77
N GLY A 631 -18.48 -12.70 -1.95
CA GLY A 631 -17.16 -12.19 -1.52
C GLY A 631 -16.06 -12.32 -2.55
N GLY A 632 -16.41 -12.63 -3.80
CA GLY A 632 -15.43 -12.83 -4.85
C GLY A 632 -14.42 -13.95 -4.53
N GLY A 633 -13.50 -14.20 -5.42
CA GLY A 633 -12.51 -15.24 -5.23
C GLY A 633 -11.21 -15.04 -6.00
N SER A 634 -10.20 -15.74 -5.57
CA SER A 634 -8.89 -15.81 -6.23
C SER A 634 -8.38 -17.24 -6.19
N SER A 635 -7.81 -17.69 -7.28
CA SER A 635 -7.10 -18.97 -7.35
C SER A 635 -5.76 -18.98 -6.61
N SER A 636 -5.39 -17.86 -5.96
CA SER A 636 -4.13 -17.72 -5.24
C SER A 636 -4.37 -17.62 -3.75
N ASP A 637 -3.79 -18.53 -2.97
CA ASP A 637 -3.86 -18.51 -1.50
C ASP A 637 -3.23 -17.25 -0.89
N ARG A 638 -2.35 -16.57 -1.63
CA ARG A 638 -1.69 -15.34 -1.21
C ARG A 638 -2.47 -14.05 -1.51
N PHE A 639 -3.54 -14.12 -2.31
CA PHE A 639 -4.39 -12.98 -2.60
C PHE A 639 -5.80 -13.23 -2.07
N ASN A 640 -6.14 -12.60 -0.96
CA ASN A 640 -7.48 -12.69 -0.38
C ASN A 640 -8.30 -11.46 -0.79
N VAL A 641 -9.33 -11.68 -1.59
CA VAL A 641 -10.22 -10.64 -2.15
C VAL A 641 -10.90 -9.84 -1.02
N GLY A 642 -11.39 -10.53 0.00
CA GLY A 642 -12.01 -9.89 1.16
C GLY A 642 -11.08 -8.89 1.85
N ARG A 643 -9.82 -9.28 2.09
CA ARG A 643 -8.83 -8.43 2.76
C ARG A 643 -8.32 -7.28 1.90
N GLN A 644 -8.15 -7.51 0.58
CA GLN A 644 -7.42 -6.58 -0.28
C GLN A 644 -8.33 -5.69 -1.14
N ILE A 645 -9.60 -6.09 -1.30
CA ILE A 645 -10.56 -5.35 -2.14
C ILE A 645 -11.78 -4.94 -1.32
N ILE A 646 -12.52 -5.92 -0.76
CA ILE A 646 -13.82 -5.66 -0.13
C ILE A 646 -13.66 -4.86 1.17
N ALA A 647 -12.77 -5.29 2.08
CA ALA A 647 -12.58 -4.61 3.35
C ALA A 647 -12.09 -3.15 3.19
N PRO A 648 -11.08 -2.83 2.35
CA PRO A 648 -10.70 -1.45 2.07
C PRO A 648 -11.85 -0.61 1.52
N PHE A 649 -12.72 -1.17 0.66
CA PHE A 649 -13.92 -0.50 0.18
C PHE A 649 -14.89 -0.21 1.32
N LEU A 650 -15.23 -1.19 2.15
CA LEU A 650 -16.11 -1.04 3.30
C LEU A 650 -15.58 0.02 4.27
N TRP A 651 -14.29 -0.03 4.64
CA TRP A 651 -13.68 0.97 5.53
C TRP A 651 -13.67 2.37 4.93
N LYS A 652 -13.54 2.48 3.61
CA LYS A 652 -13.61 3.76 2.92
C LYS A 652 -15.02 4.33 2.90
N GLN A 653 -16.06 3.46 2.85
CA GLN A 653 -17.46 3.84 3.04
C GLN A 653 -17.84 4.02 4.52
N ARG A 654 -16.88 3.94 5.44
CA ARG A 654 -17.05 4.04 6.89
C ARG A 654 -17.96 2.96 7.48
N ILE A 655 -18.06 1.83 6.80
CA ILE A 655 -18.78 0.65 7.28
C ILE A 655 -17.85 -0.10 8.23
N TRP A 656 -18.30 -0.26 9.47
CA TRP A 656 -17.57 -0.93 10.54
C TRP A 656 -18.08 -2.34 10.80
N ARG A 657 -19.39 -2.55 10.62
CA ARG A 657 -20.08 -3.83 10.78
C ARG A 657 -21.04 -4.05 9.63
N LEU A 658 -21.28 -5.30 9.29
CA LEU A 658 -22.32 -5.70 8.37
C LEU A 658 -23.53 -6.20 9.17
N ASN A 659 -24.76 -5.94 8.70
CA ASN A 659 -25.95 -6.49 9.28
C ASN A 659 -26.17 -7.94 8.81
N ALA A 660 -25.99 -8.19 7.52
CA ALA A 660 -26.14 -9.53 6.96
C ALA A 660 -25.10 -9.85 5.89
N LEU A 661 -24.89 -11.13 5.71
CA LEU A 661 -24.08 -11.73 4.65
C LEU A 661 -24.97 -12.71 3.88
N VAL A 662 -24.90 -12.69 2.56
CA VAL A 662 -25.56 -13.67 1.68
C VAL A 662 -24.46 -14.40 0.91
N ILE A 663 -24.48 -15.71 0.93
CA ILE A 663 -23.60 -16.58 0.13
C ILE A 663 -24.52 -17.31 -0.84
N THR A 664 -24.44 -16.96 -2.12
CA THR A 664 -25.39 -17.48 -3.11
C THR A 664 -25.23 -18.99 -3.32
N HIS A 665 -23.97 -19.46 -3.42
CA HIS A 665 -23.63 -20.88 -3.59
C HIS A 665 -22.16 -21.12 -3.20
N PRO A 666 -21.69 -22.38 -3.00
CA PRO A 666 -20.39 -22.70 -2.41
C PRO A 666 -19.20 -22.67 -3.40
N ASP A 667 -19.23 -21.88 -4.46
CA ASP A 667 -18.11 -21.73 -5.38
C ASP A 667 -17.05 -20.74 -4.91
N GLN A 668 -15.78 -21.03 -5.19
CA GLN A 668 -14.62 -20.27 -4.72
C GLN A 668 -14.66 -18.79 -5.09
N ASP A 669 -15.23 -18.45 -6.23
CA ASP A 669 -15.36 -17.07 -6.69
C ASP A 669 -16.56 -16.33 -6.08
N HIS A 670 -17.29 -16.95 -5.18
CA HIS A 670 -18.35 -16.33 -4.39
C HIS A 670 -18.02 -16.28 -2.90
N TYR A 671 -17.39 -17.33 -2.31
CA TYR A 671 -17.15 -17.35 -0.87
C TYR A 671 -15.71 -17.08 -0.42
N ASN A 672 -14.69 -17.21 -1.27
CA ASN A 672 -13.28 -17.26 -0.83
C ASN A 672 -12.81 -15.98 -0.11
N GLY A 673 -13.37 -14.81 -0.44
CA GLY A 673 -13.06 -13.55 0.25
C GLY A 673 -13.72 -13.43 1.63
N LEU A 674 -14.78 -14.17 1.91
CA LEU A 674 -15.66 -13.94 3.07
C LEU A 674 -15.06 -14.29 4.42
N GLY A 675 -14.11 -15.21 4.49
CA GLY A 675 -13.48 -15.60 5.76
C GLY A 675 -12.79 -14.44 6.49
N PHE A 676 -12.22 -13.47 5.75
CA PHE A 676 -11.70 -12.24 6.34
C PHE A 676 -12.82 -11.29 6.75
N ILE A 677 -13.86 -11.16 5.94
CA ILE A 677 -14.99 -10.27 6.18
C ILE A 677 -15.75 -10.68 7.43
N VAL A 678 -16.08 -11.97 7.59
CA VAL A 678 -16.74 -12.53 8.76
C VAL A 678 -15.99 -12.17 10.04
N ARG A 679 -14.66 -12.41 10.07
CA ARG A 679 -13.82 -12.12 11.24
C ARG A 679 -13.67 -10.63 11.57
N ARG A 680 -13.95 -9.72 10.65
CA ARG A 680 -13.67 -8.26 10.82
C ARG A 680 -14.90 -7.39 10.87
N PHE A 681 -15.97 -7.79 10.19
CA PHE A 681 -17.18 -6.99 10.09
C PHE A 681 -18.36 -7.57 10.87
N TYR A 682 -18.19 -8.74 11.50
CA TYR A 682 -19.12 -9.39 12.45
C TYR A 682 -20.59 -9.30 11.99
N PRO A 683 -20.97 -9.86 10.83
CA PRO A 683 -22.37 -9.85 10.39
C PRO A 683 -23.25 -10.53 11.45
N GLN A 684 -24.46 -10.01 11.64
CA GLN A 684 -25.39 -10.55 12.63
C GLN A 684 -26.01 -11.89 12.18
N ILE A 685 -26.18 -12.02 10.84
CA ILE A 685 -26.78 -13.19 10.21
C ILE A 685 -26.05 -13.49 8.89
N ALA A 686 -25.89 -14.77 8.60
CA ALA A 686 -25.41 -15.28 7.33
C ALA A 686 -26.47 -16.17 6.67
N TYR A 687 -26.85 -15.81 5.44
CA TYR A 687 -27.76 -16.59 4.61
C TYR A 687 -26.96 -17.47 3.66
N ILE A 688 -27.27 -18.77 3.63
CA ILE A 688 -26.66 -19.74 2.73
C ILE A 688 -27.75 -20.53 2.02
N ASN A 689 -27.41 -21.17 0.91
CA ASN A 689 -28.28 -22.14 0.25
C ASN A 689 -28.31 -23.48 1.01
N ASP A 690 -29.11 -24.42 0.52
CA ASP A 690 -29.30 -25.75 1.14
C ASP A 690 -28.32 -26.83 0.68
N GLN A 691 -27.23 -26.43 0.00
CA GLN A 691 -26.24 -27.36 -0.55
C GLN A 691 -25.36 -27.99 0.53
N PRO A 692 -24.90 -29.24 0.34
CA PRO A 692 -23.97 -29.89 1.25
C PRO A 692 -22.61 -29.16 1.30
N ILE A 693 -22.00 -29.11 2.46
CA ILE A 693 -20.71 -28.47 2.71
C ILE A 693 -19.59 -29.47 2.32
N GLN A 694 -19.27 -29.58 1.06
CA GLN A 694 -18.28 -30.54 0.56
C GLN A 694 -16.87 -29.90 0.37
N ALA A 695 -16.79 -28.66 -0.10
CA ALA A 695 -15.50 -28.00 -0.37
C ALA A 695 -14.78 -27.62 0.94
N PRO A 696 -13.49 -28.03 1.16
CA PRO A 696 -12.76 -27.73 2.40
C PRO A 696 -12.68 -26.25 2.75
N GLY A 697 -12.54 -25.37 1.75
CA GLY A 697 -12.51 -23.93 1.94
C GLY A 697 -13.86 -23.36 2.40
N TYR A 698 -14.96 -23.90 1.88
CA TYR A 698 -16.31 -23.52 2.30
C TYR A 698 -16.60 -24.03 3.72
N ALA A 699 -16.22 -25.27 4.05
CA ALA A 699 -16.32 -25.81 5.40
C ALA A 699 -15.57 -24.95 6.43
N ALA A 700 -14.36 -24.49 6.11
CA ALA A 700 -13.60 -23.59 6.95
C ALA A 700 -14.29 -22.23 7.16
N LEU A 701 -14.98 -21.70 6.14
CA LEU A 701 -15.80 -20.49 6.26
C LEU A 701 -16.98 -20.72 7.21
N ILE A 702 -17.74 -21.79 7.02
CA ILE A 702 -18.88 -22.14 7.91
C ILE A 702 -18.43 -22.32 9.35
N THR A 703 -17.32 -23.03 9.57
CA THR A 703 -16.71 -23.15 10.91
C THR A 703 -16.37 -21.76 11.50
N THR A 704 -15.83 -20.87 10.70
CA THR A 704 -15.53 -19.49 11.15
C THR A 704 -16.81 -18.72 11.52
N ILE A 705 -17.90 -18.87 10.76
CA ILE A 705 -19.21 -18.26 11.05
C ILE A 705 -19.76 -18.79 12.39
N GLN A 706 -19.70 -20.11 12.62
CA GLN A 706 -20.15 -20.75 13.84
C GLN A 706 -19.30 -20.32 15.06
N GLN A 707 -17.98 -20.30 14.94
CA GLN A 707 -17.06 -19.84 16.00
C GLN A 707 -17.31 -18.39 16.42
N GLN A 708 -17.76 -17.53 15.47
CA GLN A 708 -18.13 -16.15 15.73
C GLN A 708 -19.57 -15.99 16.25
N GLN A 709 -20.28 -17.12 16.48
CA GLN A 709 -21.68 -17.13 16.94
C GLN A 709 -22.64 -16.35 16.02
N ILE A 710 -22.34 -16.29 14.73
CA ILE A 710 -23.18 -15.65 13.73
C ILE A 710 -24.31 -16.60 13.37
N ARG A 711 -25.55 -16.09 13.40
CA ARG A 711 -26.75 -16.86 13.04
C ARG A 711 -26.67 -17.31 11.59
N LEU A 712 -26.65 -18.63 11.36
CA LEU A 712 -26.66 -19.23 10.02
C LEU A 712 -28.10 -19.65 9.67
N THR A 713 -28.58 -19.28 8.50
CA THR A 713 -29.96 -19.54 8.09
C THR A 713 -30.05 -19.80 6.58
N THR A 714 -30.87 -20.76 6.19
CA THR A 714 -31.23 -21.02 4.79
C THR A 714 -32.61 -20.43 4.51
N PRO A 715 -32.71 -19.37 3.69
CA PRO A 715 -33.99 -18.72 3.42
C PRO A 715 -34.87 -19.57 2.49
N ARG A 716 -36.17 -19.54 2.68
CA ARG A 716 -37.13 -20.20 1.78
C ARG A 716 -37.48 -19.29 0.62
N SER A 717 -37.89 -19.88 -0.51
CA SER A 717 -38.44 -19.12 -1.64
C SER A 717 -39.68 -18.31 -1.19
N GLY A 718 -39.75 -17.03 -1.56
CA GLY A 718 -40.76 -16.07 -1.13
C GLY A 718 -40.48 -15.41 0.21
N GLN A 719 -39.44 -15.80 0.96
CA GLN A 719 -39.13 -15.21 2.27
C GLN A 719 -38.54 -13.81 2.14
N THR A 720 -39.09 -12.85 2.86
CA THR A 720 -38.51 -11.51 3.06
C THR A 720 -37.39 -11.60 4.09
N LEU A 721 -36.17 -11.21 3.72
CA LEU A 721 -34.98 -11.19 4.58
C LEU A 721 -34.85 -9.87 5.34
N HIS A 722 -35.22 -8.78 4.70
CA HIS A 722 -35.22 -7.44 5.28
C HIS A 722 -36.24 -6.56 4.58
N ALA A 723 -36.90 -5.69 5.33
CA ALA A 723 -37.75 -4.66 4.80
C ALA A 723 -37.63 -3.39 5.62
N ASP A 724 -37.48 -2.27 4.94
CA ASP A 724 -37.55 -0.92 5.51
C ASP A 724 -38.71 -0.11 4.92
N SER A 725 -38.69 1.18 5.13
CA SER A 725 -39.80 2.08 4.65
C SER A 725 -39.87 2.23 3.12
N LEU A 726 -38.79 1.89 2.40
CA LEU A 726 -38.71 2.05 0.95
C LEU A 726 -38.34 0.73 0.25
N CYS A 727 -37.53 -0.10 0.87
CA CYS A 727 -36.94 -1.27 0.23
C CYS A 727 -37.32 -2.58 0.92
N ARG A 728 -37.46 -3.64 0.12
CA ARG A 728 -37.71 -5.00 0.58
C ARG A 728 -36.73 -5.94 -0.13
N LEU A 729 -35.90 -6.66 0.61
CA LEU A 729 -35.04 -7.73 0.10
C LEU A 729 -35.68 -9.07 0.36
N SER A 730 -35.92 -9.85 -0.68
CA SER A 730 -36.56 -11.16 -0.61
C SER A 730 -35.74 -12.22 -1.35
N CYS A 731 -35.77 -13.45 -0.85
CA CYS A 731 -35.31 -14.64 -1.56
C CYS A 731 -36.48 -15.11 -2.44
N ILE A 732 -36.29 -15.15 -3.76
CA ILE A 732 -37.37 -15.47 -4.69
C ILE A 732 -37.21 -16.83 -5.37
N GLY A 733 -36.09 -17.53 -5.16
CA GLY A 733 -35.88 -18.80 -5.84
C GLY A 733 -34.76 -19.67 -5.32
N MET A 734 -34.79 -20.83 -5.84
CA MET A 734 -33.91 -22.00 -5.80
C MET A 734 -33.94 -22.84 -4.53
N THR A 735 -34.04 -22.30 -3.31
CA THR A 735 -34.15 -23.10 -2.10
C THR A 735 -35.47 -23.88 -2.10
N GLY A 736 -35.38 -25.21 -2.11
CA GLY A 736 -36.56 -26.10 -2.18
C GLY A 736 -37.23 -26.17 -3.56
N LEU A 737 -36.68 -25.52 -4.60
CA LEU A 737 -37.18 -25.60 -5.99
C LEU A 737 -36.22 -26.37 -6.90
N ALA A 738 -34.91 -26.33 -6.62
CA ALA A 738 -33.90 -27.06 -7.38
C ALA A 738 -33.87 -28.54 -6.98
N ASP A 739 -33.57 -29.43 -7.92
CA ASP A 739 -33.35 -30.86 -7.69
C ASP A 739 -32.00 -31.07 -6.98
N GLU A 740 -31.87 -32.12 -6.15
CA GLU A 740 -30.62 -32.51 -5.50
C GLU A 740 -29.50 -32.85 -6.51
N ASN A 741 -29.85 -33.27 -7.71
CA ASN A 741 -28.92 -33.55 -8.82
C ASN A 741 -28.55 -32.34 -9.67
N ASP A 742 -29.09 -31.15 -9.36
CA ASP A 742 -28.73 -29.94 -10.07
C ASP A 742 -27.28 -29.49 -9.78
N SER A 743 -26.66 -28.80 -10.74
CA SER A 743 -25.34 -28.22 -10.54
C SER A 743 -25.33 -27.21 -9.37
N ASP A 744 -24.18 -27.06 -8.72
CA ASP A 744 -24.02 -26.08 -7.64
C ASP A 744 -24.50 -24.69 -8.06
N ASN A 745 -24.26 -24.29 -9.28
CA ASN A 745 -24.71 -23.03 -9.87
C ASN A 745 -26.25 -22.93 -9.91
N ASN A 746 -26.93 -23.94 -10.37
CA ASN A 746 -28.40 -23.95 -10.48
C ASN A 746 -29.11 -23.93 -9.11
N ARG A 747 -28.40 -24.17 -8.03
CA ARG A 747 -28.89 -24.10 -6.65
C ARG A 747 -28.57 -22.76 -5.96
N SER A 748 -28.09 -21.76 -6.71
CA SER A 748 -27.79 -20.43 -6.17
C SER A 748 -29.03 -19.76 -5.56
N LEU A 749 -28.85 -19.06 -4.43
CA LEU A 749 -29.89 -18.19 -3.88
C LEU A 749 -30.17 -17.04 -4.86
N VAL A 750 -31.42 -16.91 -5.27
CA VAL A 750 -31.88 -15.79 -6.10
C VAL A 750 -32.52 -14.74 -5.21
N MET A 751 -31.91 -13.54 -5.18
CA MET A 751 -32.35 -12.43 -4.33
C MET A 751 -32.93 -11.32 -5.19
N LYS A 752 -34.03 -10.71 -4.72
CA LYS A 752 -34.65 -9.54 -5.32
C LYS A 752 -34.76 -8.42 -4.31
N LEU A 753 -34.34 -7.23 -4.69
CA LEU A 753 -34.49 -6.00 -3.90
C LEU A 753 -35.47 -5.09 -4.62
N ASP A 754 -36.62 -4.89 -4.03
CA ASP A 754 -37.64 -3.94 -4.51
C ASP A 754 -37.54 -2.67 -3.66
N CYS A 755 -37.32 -1.50 -4.31
CA CYS A 755 -37.27 -0.18 -3.67
C CYS A 755 -38.27 0.78 -4.33
N GLY A 756 -39.48 0.87 -3.81
CA GLY A 756 -40.57 1.62 -4.41
C GLY A 756 -40.92 1.10 -5.81
N LYS A 757 -40.69 1.92 -6.87
CA LYS A 757 -40.93 1.55 -8.27
C LYS A 757 -39.67 0.98 -8.95
N LYS A 758 -38.51 0.90 -8.27
CA LYS A 758 -37.27 0.43 -8.83
C LYS A 758 -36.84 -0.88 -8.18
N SER A 759 -36.30 -1.79 -8.96
CA SER A 759 -35.97 -3.14 -8.50
C SER A 759 -34.66 -3.65 -9.06
N PHE A 760 -34.03 -4.56 -8.29
CA PHE A 760 -32.74 -5.17 -8.56
C PHE A 760 -32.86 -6.69 -8.41
N LEU A 761 -32.29 -7.44 -9.37
CA LEU A 761 -32.26 -8.89 -9.33
C LEU A 761 -30.81 -9.40 -9.23
N PHE A 762 -30.56 -10.26 -8.24
CA PHE A 762 -29.27 -10.90 -7.97
C PHE A 762 -29.45 -12.43 -8.05
N PRO A 763 -29.28 -13.02 -9.26
CA PRO A 763 -29.62 -14.41 -9.49
C PRO A 763 -28.49 -15.39 -9.07
N GLY A 764 -27.33 -14.93 -8.59
CA GLY A 764 -26.15 -15.77 -8.41
C GLY A 764 -25.69 -16.33 -9.77
N ASP A 765 -25.26 -17.58 -9.80
CA ASP A 765 -24.71 -18.22 -10.99
C ASP A 765 -25.69 -19.22 -11.65
N ILE A 766 -27.02 -18.98 -11.50
CA ILE A 766 -28.03 -19.85 -12.15
C ILE A 766 -27.81 -19.95 -13.65
N GLU A 767 -28.11 -21.11 -14.19
CA GLU A 767 -28.05 -21.44 -15.62
C GLU A 767 -29.47 -21.59 -16.22
N GLN A 768 -29.55 -21.82 -17.52
CA GLN A 768 -30.82 -21.85 -18.26
C GLN A 768 -31.90 -22.76 -17.64
N ARG A 769 -31.49 -23.91 -17.02
CA ARG A 769 -32.43 -24.80 -16.32
C ARG A 769 -33.09 -24.10 -15.14
N ALA A 770 -32.31 -23.47 -14.28
CA ALA A 770 -32.83 -22.77 -13.12
C ALA A 770 -33.57 -21.49 -13.52
N GLU A 771 -33.14 -20.81 -14.59
CA GLU A 771 -33.90 -19.70 -15.19
C GLU A 771 -35.30 -20.15 -15.63
N GLY A 772 -35.42 -21.36 -16.22
CA GLY A 772 -36.72 -21.98 -16.60
C GLY A 772 -37.60 -22.23 -15.39
N ILE A 773 -37.08 -22.81 -14.33
CA ILE A 773 -37.80 -23.05 -13.07
C ILE A 773 -38.33 -21.74 -12.46
N LEU A 774 -37.51 -20.67 -12.48
CA LEU A 774 -37.93 -19.35 -12.01
C LEU A 774 -39.06 -18.76 -12.84
N LEU A 775 -39.05 -18.96 -14.15
CA LEU A 775 -40.12 -18.48 -15.05
C LEU A 775 -41.44 -19.19 -14.77
N GLU A 776 -41.40 -20.50 -14.51
CA GLU A 776 -42.60 -21.29 -14.18
C GLU A 776 -43.17 -20.96 -12.81
N ASN A 777 -42.32 -20.75 -11.81
CA ASN A 777 -42.75 -20.61 -10.43
C ASN A 777 -42.87 -19.15 -9.94
N ASN A 778 -42.31 -18.18 -10.64
CA ASN A 778 -42.26 -16.81 -10.14
C ASN A 778 -42.50 -15.77 -11.23
N ARG A 779 -43.72 -15.26 -11.34
CA ARG A 779 -44.09 -14.22 -12.30
C ARG A 779 -43.55 -12.82 -11.95
N GLN A 780 -42.88 -12.64 -10.78
CA GLN A 780 -42.42 -11.32 -10.29
C GLN A 780 -40.91 -11.16 -10.35
N ILE A 781 -40.24 -11.71 -11.39
CA ILE A 781 -38.79 -11.57 -11.58
C ILE A 781 -38.38 -10.28 -12.31
N GLN A 782 -39.34 -9.43 -12.69
CA GLN A 782 -39.05 -8.14 -13.34
C GLN A 782 -38.13 -7.28 -12.48
N ALA A 783 -37.12 -6.68 -13.13
CA ALA A 783 -36.15 -5.84 -12.43
C ALA A 783 -35.53 -4.78 -13.35
N ASP A 784 -35.38 -3.55 -12.85
CA ASP A 784 -34.70 -2.47 -13.59
C ASP A 784 -33.20 -2.73 -13.75
N VAL A 785 -32.56 -3.31 -12.76
CA VAL A 785 -31.13 -3.67 -12.76
C VAL A 785 -30.98 -5.17 -12.57
N LEU A 786 -30.33 -5.83 -13.50
CA LEU A 786 -30.00 -7.25 -13.45
C LEU A 786 -28.49 -7.44 -13.25
N LEU A 787 -28.07 -8.11 -12.18
CA LEU A 787 -26.76 -8.72 -12.14
C LEU A 787 -26.78 -9.94 -13.05
N ALA A 788 -25.92 -9.97 -14.07
CA ALA A 788 -25.94 -11.06 -15.06
C ALA A 788 -25.69 -12.41 -14.38
N PRO A 789 -26.59 -13.40 -14.49
CA PRO A 789 -26.39 -14.72 -13.93
C PRO A 789 -25.13 -15.37 -14.53
N HIS A 790 -24.36 -16.03 -13.67
CA HIS A 790 -23.12 -16.72 -14.03
C HIS A 790 -22.18 -15.84 -14.88
N HIS A 791 -22.05 -14.54 -14.48
CA HIS A 791 -21.22 -13.52 -15.15
C HIS A 791 -21.57 -13.29 -16.63
N GLY A 792 -22.75 -13.68 -17.09
CA GLY A 792 -23.14 -13.69 -18.50
C GLY A 792 -22.51 -14.84 -19.31
N SER A 793 -22.36 -16.00 -18.70
CA SER A 793 -21.89 -17.24 -19.35
C SER A 793 -22.75 -17.64 -20.56
N ARG A 794 -22.23 -18.57 -21.40
CA ARG A 794 -23.03 -19.17 -22.49
C ARG A 794 -24.18 -20.00 -21.97
N THR A 795 -24.09 -20.53 -20.77
CA THR A 795 -25.10 -21.40 -20.15
C THR A 795 -26.18 -20.64 -19.41
N SER A 796 -26.14 -19.28 -19.41
CA SER A 796 -27.05 -18.40 -18.69
C SER A 796 -27.53 -17.25 -19.57
N CYS A 797 -28.40 -16.42 -19.04
CA CYS A 797 -29.01 -15.27 -19.72
C CYS A 797 -29.87 -15.71 -20.92
N SER A 798 -30.73 -16.71 -20.73
CA SER A 798 -31.64 -17.16 -21.77
C SER A 798 -32.58 -16.04 -22.23
N HIS A 799 -32.96 -16.08 -23.52
CA HIS A 799 -33.82 -15.04 -24.07
C HIS A 799 -35.18 -14.95 -23.39
N PRO A 800 -35.89 -16.06 -23.03
CA PRO A 800 -37.13 -15.98 -22.25
C PRO A 800 -36.92 -15.28 -20.89
N PHE A 801 -35.86 -15.65 -20.16
CA PHE A 801 -35.52 -15.04 -18.88
C PHE A 801 -35.32 -13.53 -19.01
N LEU A 802 -34.46 -13.11 -19.93
CA LEU A 802 -34.17 -11.67 -20.12
C LEU A 802 -35.40 -10.86 -20.60
N ARG A 803 -36.31 -11.47 -21.38
CA ARG A 803 -37.56 -10.81 -21.78
C ARG A 803 -38.48 -10.61 -20.60
N THR A 804 -38.56 -11.56 -19.68
CA THR A 804 -39.44 -11.49 -18.50
C THR A 804 -38.86 -10.54 -17.46
N VAL A 805 -37.52 -10.55 -17.22
CA VAL A 805 -36.84 -9.60 -16.31
C VAL A 805 -36.92 -8.18 -16.86
N ALA A 806 -36.84 -7.99 -18.17
CA ALA A 806 -36.91 -6.71 -18.91
C ALA A 806 -35.99 -5.61 -18.35
N PRO A 807 -34.69 -5.87 -18.08
CA PRO A 807 -33.83 -4.94 -17.37
C PRO A 807 -33.59 -3.66 -18.19
N GLN A 808 -33.47 -2.51 -17.48
CA GLN A 808 -32.99 -1.24 -18.04
C GLN A 808 -31.46 -1.26 -18.21
N VAL A 809 -30.75 -1.95 -17.31
CA VAL A 809 -29.30 -2.13 -17.38
C VAL A 809 -28.91 -3.49 -16.82
N ILE A 810 -27.93 -4.13 -17.49
CA ILE A 810 -27.32 -5.38 -17.03
C ILE A 810 -25.93 -5.04 -16.46
N VAL A 811 -25.65 -5.50 -15.25
CA VAL A 811 -24.32 -5.41 -14.64
C VAL A 811 -23.66 -6.78 -14.74
N VAL A 812 -22.46 -6.81 -15.29
CA VAL A 812 -21.64 -8.03 -15.42
C VAL A 812 -20.49 -7.97 -14.42
N SER A 813 -20.49 -8.87 -13.46
CA SER A 813 -19.36 -9.00 -12.54
C SER A 813 -18.26 -9.84 -13.18
N ALA A 814 -17.26 -9.22 -13.80
CA ALA A 814 -16.16 -9.89 -14.45
C ALA A 814 -14.90 -9.00 -14.45
N GLY A 815 -13.75 -9.60 -14.20
CA GLY A 815 -12.49 -8.88 -14.18
C GLY A 815 -12.00 -8.49 -15.59
N SER A 816 -11.17 -7.46 -15.68
CA SER A 816 -10.59 -6.96 -16.94
C SER A 816 -9.87 -8.02 -17.77
N ARG A 817 -9.28 -9.04 -17.12
CA ARG A 817 -8.61 -10.16 -17.79
C ARG A 817 -9.56 -11.18 -18.40
N GLN A 818 -10.82 -11.16 -18.03
CA GLN A 818 -11.87 -12.08 -18.47
C GLN A 818 -12.80 -11.44 -19.52
N GLN A 819 -12.56 -10.21 -19.93
CA GLN A 819 -13.40 -9.42 -20.86
C GLN A 819 -13.69 -10.11 -22.21
N ASN A 820 -12.86 -11.07 -22.63
CA ASN A 820 -13.09 -11.84 -23.84
C ASN A 820 -13.94 -13.10 -23.60
N LEU A 821 -14.14 -13.49 -22.33
CA LEU A 821 -14.91 -14.65 -21.91
C LEU A 821 -16.30 -14.25 -21.40
N PHE A 822 -16.35 -13.16 -20.63
CA PHE A 822 -17.56 -12.67 -19.96
C PHE A 822 -17.82 -11.18 -20.26
N PRO A 823 -19.07 -10.82 -20.63
CA PRO A 823 -20.15 -11.74 -21.00
C PRO A 823 -19.77 -12.52 -22.27
N ALA A 824 -20.34 -13.71 -22.40
CA ALA A 824 -20.11 -14.55 -23.59
C ALA A 824 -20.42 -13.76 -24.87
N PRO A 825 -19.66 -13.92 -25.97
CA PRO A 825 -19.86 -13.15 -27.20
C PRO A 825 -21.28 -13.22 -27.74
N TRP A 826 -21.95 -14.34 -27.54
CA TRP A 826 -23.35 -14.50 -27.89
C TRP A 826 -24.28 -13.57 -27.13
N ASN A 827 -24.18 -13.53 -25.79
CA ASN A 827 -24.96 -12.65 -24.92
C ASN A 827 -24.69 -11.20 -25.24
N ARG A 828 -23.43 -10.82 -25.42
CA ARG A 828 -23.02 -9.46 -25.79
C ARG A 828 -23.66 -9.00 -27.09
N ARG A 829 -23.63 -9.82 -28.15
CA ARG A 829 -24.23 -9.49 -29.44
C ARG A 829 -25.75 -9.32 -29.32
N TRP A 830 -26.40 -10.21 -28.59
CA TRP A 830 -27.86 -10.14 -28.41
C TRP A 830 -28.30 -8.92 -27.63
N TRP A 831 -27.60 -8.58 -26.54
CA TRP A 831 -27.88 -7.37 -25.78
C TRP A 831 -27.69 -6.10 -26.62
N GLN A 832 -26.64 -6.06 -27.45
CA GLN A 832 -26.40 -4.96 -28.40
C GLN A 832 -27.52 -4.85 -29.43
N GLN A 833 -27.97 -5.96 -30.03
CA GLN A 833 -29.06 -5.99 -30.99
C GLN A 833 -30.40 -5.54 -30.38
N LYS A 834 -30.62 -5.84 -29.09
CA LYS A 834 -31.82 -5.42 -28.35
C LYS A 834 -31.67 -4.07 -27.66
N HIS A 835 -30.58 -3.37 -27.89
CA HIS A 835 -30.27 -2.07 -27.27
C HIS A 835 -30.37 -2.09 -25.72
N ILE A 836 -30.01 -3.22 -25.08
CA ILE A 836 -29.98 -3.33 -23.63
C ILE A 836 -28.58 -2.85 -23.16
N PRO A 837 -28.47 -1.76 -22.41
CA PRO A 837 -27.22 -1.29 -21.88
C PRO A 837 -26.61 -2.31 -20.90
N PHE A 838 -25.30 -2.50 -20.96
CA PHE A 838 -24.60 -3.32 -19.98
C PHE A 838 -23.26 -2.70 -19.57
N LEU A 839 -22.90 -2.92 -18.32
CA LEU A 839 -21.66 -2.45 -17.70
C LEU A 839 -20.87 -3.65 -17.14
N ILE A 840 -19.55 -3.64 -17.30
CA ILE A 840 -18.64 -4.72 -16.84
C ILE A 840 -17.73 -4.18 -15.75
N THR A 841 -17.76 -4.76 -14.54
CA THR A 841 -17.02 -4.22 -13.37
C THR A 841 -15.51 -4.08 -13.60
N GLY A 842 -14.88 -5.00 -14.33
CA GLY A 842 -13.45 -4.91 -14.65
C GLY A 842 -13.08 -3.91 -15.74
N ILE A 843 -14.06 -3.36 -16.48
CA ILE A 843 -13.86 -2.38 -17.57
C ILE A 843 -14.38 -1.01 -17.13
N ASP A 844 -15.63 -0.99 -16.67
CA ASP A 844 -16.32 0.24 -16.26
C ASP A 844 -16.01 0.63 -14.81
N GLY A 845 -15.40 -0.28 -14.05
CA GLY A 845 -15.07 -0.11 -12.65
C GLY A 845 -16.20 -0.52 -11.70
N THR A 846 -16.08 -0.19 -10.42
CA THR A 846 -17.14 -0.39 -9.44
C THR A 846 -18.38 0.41 -9.87
N ILE A 847 -19.50 -0.28 -10.04
CA ILE A 847 -20.77 0.29 -10.49
C ILE A 847 -21.66 0.51 -9.27
N VAL A 848 -22.17 1.70 -9.13
CA VAL A 848 -23.06 2.10 -8.02
C VAL A 848 -24.36 2.61 -8.57
N CYS A 849 -25.45 1.92 -8.21
CA CYS A 849 -26.81 2.32 -8.49
C CYS A 849 -27.45 2.90 -7.23
N THR A 850 -28.03 4.09 -7.33
CA THR A 850 -28.73 4.74 -6.22
C THR A 850 -30.17 5.02 -6.61
N THR A 851 -31.12 4.76 -5.70
CA THR A 851 -32.55 5.02 -5.95
C THR A 851 -33.24 5.63 -4.74
N ASN A 852 -34.18 6.53 -5.01
CA ASN A 852 -35.15 7.07 -4.05
C ASN A 852 -36.51 6.38 -4.19
N GLY A 853 -36.58 5.26 -4.87
CA GLY A 853 -37.80 4.52 -5.20
C GLY A 853 -38.56 5.00 -6.43
N LYS A 854 -38.22 6.17 -6.98
CA LYS A 854 -38.80 6.71 -8.22
C LYS A 854 -37.79 6.78 -9.35
N GLN A 855 -36.59 7.24 -9.06
CA GLN A 855 -35.51 7.43 -10.02
C GLN A 855 -34.35 6.47 -9.72
N LEU A 856 -33.65 6.09 -10.75
CA LEU A 856 -32.44 5.28 -10.70
C LEU A 856 -31.28 6.09 -11.28
N ALA A 857 -30.25 6.35 -10.48
CA ALA A 857 -29.01 6.97 -10.93
C ALA A 857 -27.87 5.94 -10.87
N THR A 858 -27.10 5.84 -11.95
CA THR A 858 -25.97 4.91 -12.04
C THR A 858 -24.67 5.69 -12.18
N MET A 859 -23.67 5.31 -11.41
CA MET A 859 -22.32 5.85 -11.46
C MET A 859 -21.30 4.71 -11.56
N SER A 860 -20.19 4.96 -12.21
CA SER A 860 -19.06 4.05 -12.23
C SER A 860 -17.81 4.71 -11.68
N TRP A 861 -16.93 3.92 -11.06
CA TRP A 861 -15.69 4.44 -10.49
C TRP A 861 -14.45 3.75 -11.07
N LYS A 862 -13.51 4.54 -11.55
CA LYS A 862 -12.20 4.07 -12.00
C LYS A 862 -11.08 4.77 -11.26
N HIS A 863 -9.95 4.10 -11.09
CA HIS A 863 -8.75 4.72 -10.52
C HIS A 863 -8.33 5.97 -11.31
N GLU A 864 -8.53 5.95 -12.60
CA GLU A 864 -8.06 6.98 -13.53
C GLU A 864 -8.91 8.24 -13.51
N THR A 865 -10.23 8.09 -13.50
CA THR A 865 -11.18 9.21 -13.68
C THR A 865 -12.00 9.53 -12.44
N GLY A 866 -12.01 8.65 -11.44
CA GLY A 866 -12.87 8.77 -10.26
C GLY A 866 -14.30 8.36 -10.57
N TRP A 867 -15.29 9.05 -9.98
CA TRP A 867 -16.71 8.79 -10.19
C TRP A 867 -17.19 9.46 -11.48
N GLU A 868 -17.84 8.68 -12.34
CA GLU A 868 -18.47 9.13 -13.59
C GLU A 868 -19.95 8.77 -13.57
N SER A 869 -20.82 9.71 -13.93
CA SER A 869 -22.25 9.44 -14.13
C SER A 869 -22.46 8.61 -15.40
N ARG A 870 -23.39 7.66 -15.33
CA ARG A 870 -23.82 6.83 -16.46
C ARG A 870 -25.32 7.04 -16.64
N GLU A 871 -25.68 7.77 -17.68
CA GLU A 871 -27.09 8.01 -18.01
C GLU A 871 -27.59 6.90 -18.94
N PHE A 872 -28.71 6.30 -18.59
CA PHE A 872 -29.46 5.37 -19.44
C PHE A 872 -30.80 6.01 -19.75
N SER A 873 -31.16 6.06 -21.03
CA SER A 873 -32.46 6.56 -21.44
C SER A 873 -33.54 5.67 -20.82
N GLU A 874 -34.45 6.26 -20.06
CA GLU A 874 -35.66 5.55 -19.63
C GLU A 874 -36.41 5.04 -20.88
N LYS A 875 -36.67 3.74 -20.93
CA LYS A 875 -37.57 3.19 -21.96
C LYS A 875 -38.94 3.86 -21.75
N LYS A 876 -39.36 4.70 -22.72
CA LYS A 876 -40.75 5.22 -22.80
C LYS A 876 -41.76 4.10 -22.90
#